data_b628d1ba9d86e804631603b99f8edc02
#
_entry.id   b628d1ba9d86e804631603b99f8edc02
#
_cell.length_a   1.000
_cell.length_b   1.000
_cell.length_c   1.000
_cell.angle_alpha   90.00
_cell.angle_beta   90.00
_cell.angle_gamma   90.00
#
_symmetry.space_group_name_H-M   'P 1'
#
loop_
_entity.id
_entity.type
_entity.pdbx_description
1 polymer ?
#
loop_
_entity_poly.entity_id
_entity_poly.type
_entity_poly.pdbx_seq_one_letter_code
_entity_poly.pdbx_strand_id
1 'polypeptide(L)'
;MDELNPKNLESFDKIETVDLQVEMARSYLDYAMSVIVGRALPDVRDGLKPVHRRVLYAMYDAGYRPDKGYYKSSRIVGDVMGNYHPHGDTAIYDSVVRLAQHWSLRYLLIDGNGNFGSPGNDPAAAMRYTEARLSHIAMEMMRDIDEDTVNFVPNYDGRSQEPTVLPSRFPNLLVNGSAGIAVGMATNIPPHNLREIGQAVVYTLEHPELKQEELLNELLKIVKGPDFPTKALIVGRGGIEDAYRTGRGSITMRAVVQVEEINKRTCLVISELPYQVNPDNLALKIAELVKDGKIKGIADVRDEGNERLGQRLVVVLQNSAIPKVILNNLYKHTQLQDTFGANMLALVDGVPRTLRLDEFIRYYIEHQVEVIIRRTKFRLAEKERRAHILQGYLKALDALDAVIALIRASTTPEEARTGLMKLLDVDEIQANAILDMQLRRIAALERQKINDEYDSLMTDIVELNAILASTDKQRGIVKNELIELVTKYGDDRRTQIVASEGDFSAEDLIPDQDVVVTITRGGYSKRTMADLYRSQRRGGRGVKGAALKEDDVVDHFFVASTHDWLLFFTNQGRVYRAKVHELPDAGRDARGQHVANLMAFKPEEKIAQVLALKDYTISPFLVLATKGGLVKKTPLVEFDSPRTGGLIAISLKPHDEVVSASLINTEDELLLVSTKGMSLRFTADDGSLRPMGRSTSGVIGMKFRSGDSLLTMARIDSELAAHSFVFTATDGGFGKKTPIDEYRLQGRGGIGIKAAKIVENSRGLLVSALVLRDEDEVLAITSAGTVMRTPAAEVRQTGRDSMGVRLVNLDEGVTLVSVTKNSEDEISPKT
;
A
#
# COMPACT_ATOMS: atom_id res chain seq x y z
N MET A 1 53.33 -70.89 -7.94
CA MET A 1 53.51 -69.54 -8.34
C MET A 1 53.06 -69.43 -9.79
N ASP A 2 51.74 -69.28 -9.96
CA ASP A 2 51.17 -69.12 -11.28
C ASP A 2 51.01 -67.61 -11.54
N GLU A 3 51.71 -67.19 -12.60
CA GLU A 3 51.65 -65.81 -13.09
C GLU A 3 50.22 -65.45 -13.50
N LEU A 4 49.65 -64.52 -12.77
CA LEU A 4 48.40 -63.87 -13.14
C LEU A 4 48.62 -63.09 -14.45
N ASN A 5 48.06 -63.58 -15.52
CA ASN A 5 48.05 -62.97 -16.85
C ASN A 5 47.26 -61.66 -16.81
N PRO A 6 47.87 -60.48 -17.11
CA PRO A 6 47.19 -59.17 -17.02
C PRO A 6 46.27 -58.84 -18.20
N LYS A 7 45.86 -59.86 -18.99
CA LYS A 7 45.07 -59.63 -20.23
C LYS A 7 43.53 -59.80 -20.08
N ASN A 8 42.99 -60.05 -18.89
CA ASN A 8 41.56 -60.22 -18.69
C ASN A 8 40.91 -59.15 -17.80
N LEU A 9 41.42 -57.93 -17.83
CA LEU A 9 40.72 -56.73 -17.39
C LEU A 9 40.32 -55.89 -18.60
N GLU A 10 39.54 -56.46 -19.53
CA GLU A 10 38.71 -55.63 -20.39
C GLU A 10 37.66 -54.96 -19.50
N SER A 11 37.94 -53.74 -19.10
CA SER A 11 36.99 -52.90 -18.40
C SER A 11 35.75 -52.73 -19.23
N PHE A 12 34.61 -53.10 -18.70
CA PHE A 12 33.26 -52.81 -19.24
C PHE A 12 32.88 -51.34 -19.19
N ASP A 13 33.80 -50.48 -18.87
CA ASP A 13 33.56 -49.02 -18.87
C ASP A 13 33.84 -48.48 -20.26
N LYS A 14 32.77 -48.34 -21.04
CA LYS A 14 32.77 -47.58 -22.29
C LYS A 14 32.85 -46.11 -21.95
N ILE A 15 34.09 -45.59 -21.80
CA ILE A 15 34.33 -44.17 -21.55
C ILE A 15 34.04 -43.43 -22.85
N GLU A 16 32.94 -42.70 -22.87
CA GLU A 16 32.63 -41.72 -23.92
C GLU A 16 33.13 -40.33 -23.49
N THR A 17 33.87 -39.67 -24.37
CA THR A 17 34.24 -38.27 -24.13
C THR A 17 33.06 -37.36 -24.44
N VAL A 18 32.57 -36.66 -23.42
CA VAL A 18 31.49 -35.69 -23.57
C VAL A 18 32.08 -34.29 -23.38
N ASP A 19 31.67 -33.35 -24.26
CA ASP A 19 32.03 -31.95 -24.08
C ASP A 19 31.34 -31.43 -22.82
N LEU A 20 32.15 -30.91 -21.88
CA LEU A 20 31.67 -30.38 -20.58
C LEU A 20 30.58 -29.32 -20.76
N GLN A 21 30.72 -28.44 -21.75
CA GLN A 21 29.76 -27.37 -22.00
C GLN A 21 28.39 -27.94 -22.46
N VAL A 22 28.41 -28.96 -23.31
CA VAL A 22 27.20 -29.63 -23.81
C VAL A 22 26.50 -30.39 -22.67
N GLU A 23 27.27 -31.12 -21.84
CA GLU A 23 26.72 -31.88 -20.71
C GLU A 23 26.16 -30.95 -19.63
N MET A 24 26.86 -29.88 -19.30
CA MET A 24 26.39 -28.88 -18.34
C MET A 24 25.08 -28.21 -18.85
N ALA A 25 25.02 -27.84 -20.13
CA ALA A 25 23.82 -27.23 -20.69
C ALA A 25 22.64 -28.19 -20.65
N ARG A 26 22.85 -29.47 -21.03
CA ARG A 26 21.81 -30.52 -21.00
C ARG A 26 21.34 -30.77 -19.56
N SER A 27 22.25 -31.03 -18.63
CA SER A 27 21.93 -31.32 -17.23
C SER A 27 21.20 -30.16 -16.57
N TYR A 28 21.60 -28.91 -16.89
CA TYR A 28 20.93 -27.73 -16.36
C TYR A 28 19.52 -27.58 -16.95
N LEU A 29 19.33 -27.87 -18.23
CA LEU A 29 18.03 -27.85 -18.89
C LEU A 29 17.09 -28.89 -18.27
N ASP A 30 17.57 -30.12 -18.09
CA ASP A 30 16.82 -31.22 -17.49
C ASP A 30 16.42 -30.88 -16.04
N TYR A 31 17.33 -30.30 -15.27
CA TYR A 31 17.05 -29.81 -13.93
C TYR A 31 16.00 -28.68 -13.95
N ALA A 32 16.17 -27.69 -14.81
CA ALA A 32 15.25 -26.57 -14.95
C ALA A 32 13.83 -27.07 -15.30
N MET A 33 13.71 -27.98 -16.26
CA MET A 33 12.43 -28.58 -16.64
C MET A 33 11.79 -29.36 -15.48
N SER A 34 12.58 -30.15 -14.76
CA SER A 34 12.10 -30.86 -13.57
C SER A 34 11.56 -29.93 -12.50
N VAL A 35 12.25 -28.80 -12.23
CA VAL A 35 11.80 -27.82 -11.22
C VAL A 35 10.58 -27.05 -11.70
N ILE A 36 10.52 -26.67 -12.97
CA ILE A 36 9.39 -25.91 -13.54
C ILE A 36 8.12 -26.76 -13.53
N VAL A 37 8.15 -27.95 -14.15
CA VAL A 37 6.96 -28.78 -14.35
C VAL A 37 6.68 -29.68 -13.14
N GLY A 38 7.73 -30.23 -12.52
CA GLY A 38 7.60 -31.26 -11.48
C GLY A 38 7.61 -30.73 -10.04
N ARG A 39 7.78 -29.43 -9.78
CA ARG A 39 7.93 -28.92 -8.41
C ARG A 39 7.29 -27.59 -8.10
N ALA A 40 7.63 -26.51 -8.84
CA ALA A 40 7.41 -25.14 -8.37
C ALA A 40 6.12 -24.51 -8.88
N LEU A 41 5.67 -24.85 -10.08
CA LEU A 41 4.52 -24.22 -10.72
C LEU A 41 3.25 -25.05 -10.58
N PRO A 42 2.08 -24.38 -10.38
CA PRO A 42 0.77 -25.04 -10.33
C PRO A 42 0.26 -25.33 -11.74
N ASP A 43 -0.51 -26.42 -11.88
CA ASP A 43 -1.31 -26.67 -13.08
C ASP A 43 -2.53 -25.74 -13.11
N VAL A 44 -2.85 -25.17 -14.27
CA VAL A 44 -3.96 -24.22 -14.43
C VAL A 44 -5.33 -24.84 -14.11
N ARG A 45 -5.48 -26.16 -14.30
CA ARG A 45 -6.75 -26.90 -14.17
C ARG A 45 -7.16 -27.11 -12.72
N ASP A 46 -6.25 -27.58 -11.85
CA ASP A 46 -6.54 -27.87 -10.44
C ASP A 46 -5.84 -26.93 -9.45
N GLY A 47 -4.93 -26.08 -9.93
CA GLY A 47 -4.23 -25.07 -9.11
C GLY A 47 -3.21 -25.67 -8.14
N LEU A 48 -2.80 -26.91 -8.32
CA LEU A 48 -1.94 -27.60 -7.39
C LEU A 48 -0.55 -27.84 -7.96
N LYS A 49 0.44 -27.74 -7.09
CA LYS A 49 1.77 -28.28 -7.34
C LYS A 49 1.76 -29.79 -7.15
N PRO A 50 2.71 -30.55 -7.75
CA PRO A 50 2.74 -31.99 -7.62
C PRO A 50 2.69 -32.49 -6.16
N VAL A 51 3.43 -31.87 -5.24
CA VAL A 51 3.42 -32.25 -3.82
C VAL A 51 2.03 -32.10 -3.19
N HIS A 52 1.33 -31.01 -3.45
CA HIS A 52 -0.01 -30.75 -2.89
C HIS A 52 -1.03 -31.74 -3.46
N ARG A 53 -0.96 -32.01 -4.77
CA ARG A 53 -1.82 -33.01 -5.43
C ARG A 53 -1.62 -34.40 -4.83
N ARG A 54 -0.38 -34.83 -4.65
CA ARG A 54 -0.02 -36.12 -4.03
C ARG A 54 -0.47 -36.21 -2.58
N VAL A 55 -0.32 -35.14 -1.80
CA VAL A 55 -0.82 -35.09 -0.41
C VAL A 55 -2.33 -35.29 -0.38
N LEU A 56 -3.08 -34.53 -1.14
CA LEU A 56 -4.55 -34.59 -1.13
C LEU A 56 -5.04 -35.94 -1.66
N TYR A 57 -4.43 -36.46 -2.75
CA TYR A 57 -4.80 -37.76 -3.31
C TYR A 57 -4.46 -38.92 -2.34
N ALA A 58 -3.28 -38.91 -1.73
CA ALA A 58 -2.90 -39.92 -0.75
C ALA A 58 -3.86 -39.95 0.46
N MET A 59 -4.27 -38.77 0.93
CA MET A 59 -5.27 -38.66 2.02
C MET A 59 -6.65 -39.22 1.59
N TYR A 60 -7.04 -38.97 0.34
CA TYR A 60 -8.29 -39.49 -0.21
C TYR A 60 -8.25 -40.99 -0.36
N ASP A 61 -7.19 -41.55 -0.95
CA ASP A 61 -6.99 -42.98 -1.19
C ASP A 61 -6.92 -43.76 0.12
N ALA A 62 -6.22 -43.25 1.15
CA ALA A 62 -6.14 -43.82 2.48
C ALA A 62 -7.43 -43.61 3.32
N GLY A 63 -8.43 -42.90 2.81
CA GLY A 63 -9.72 -42.70 3.46
C GLY A 63 -9.70 -41.69 4.63
N TYR A 64 -8.78 -40.71 4.65
CA TYR A 64 -8.70 -39.64 5.65
C TYR A 64 -9.71 -38.53 5.38
N ARG A 65 -11.00 -38.90 5.39
CA ARG A 65 -12.13 -38.05 4.96
C ARG A 65 -12.73 -37.24 6.13
N PRO A 66 -13.45 -36.14 5.84
CA PRO A 66 -14.02 -35.26 6.86
C PRO A 66 -15.10 -35.94 7.74
N ASP A 67 -15.73 -36.99 7.26
CA ASP A 67 -16.71 -37.84 8.01
C ASP A 67 -16.08 -38.84 8.97
N LYS A 68 -14.76 -38.97 8.95
CA LYS A 68 -13.96 -39.80 9.85
C LYS A 68 -13.29 -39.00 10.94
N GLY A 69 -12.69 -39.70 11.95
CA GLY A 69 -11.84 -39.03 12.93
C GLY A 69 -10.55 -38.45 12.33
N TYR A 70 -9.83 -37.70 13.14
CA TYR A 70 -8.50 -37.22 12.77
C TYR A 70 -7.45 -38.32 12.83
N TYR A 71 -6.45 -38.23 11.98
CA TYR A 71 -5.32 -39.14 11.90
C TYR A 71 -4.01 -38.38 12.19
N LYS A 72 -3.05 -39.06 12.83
CA LYS A 72 -1.74 -38.46 13.11
C LYS A 72 -1.07 -37.98 11.81
N SER A 73 -0.54 -36.75 11.83
CA SER A 73 0.13 -36.17 10.67
C SER A 73 1.34 -37.01 10.23
N SER A 74 2.01 -37.72 11.19
CA SER A 74 3.11 -38.62 10.87
C SER A 74 2.67 -39.83 10.02
N ARG A 75 1.43 -40.32 10.19
CA ARG A 75 0.88 -41.40 9.35
C ARG A 75 0.59 -40.86 7.95
N ILE A 76 -0.05 -39.72 7.84
CA ILE A 76 -0.31 -39.04 6.54
C ILE A 76 0.98 -38.82 5.76
N VAL A 77 2.01 -38.26 6.42
CA VAL A 77 3.33 -38.06 5.81
C VAL A 77 3.96 -39.36 5.37
N GLY A 78 3.84 -40.44 6.18
CA GLY A 78 4.35 -41.75 5.83
C GLY A 78 3.68 -42.35 4.59
N ASP A 79 2.35 -42.26 4.49
CA ASP A 79 1.61 -42.73 3.32
C ASP A 79 1.94 -41.93 2.04
N VAL A 80 2.06 -40.61 2.14
CA VAL A 80 2.47 -39.72 1.02
C VAL A 80 3.87 -40.06 0.56
N MET A 81 4.83 -40.19 1.49
CA MET A 81 6.23 -40.46 1.17
C MET A 81 6.43 -41.87 0.59
N GLY A 82 5.75 -42.84 1.16
CA GLY A 82 5.90 -44.25 0.76
C GLY A 82 5.28 -44.58 -0.60
N ASN A 83 4.14 -43.96 -0.93
CA ASN A 83 3.37 -44.35 -2.10
C ASN A 83 3.48 -43.34 -3.28
N TYR A 84 3.70 -42.06 -3.03
CA TYR A 84 3.52 -41.02 -4.06
C TYR A 84 4.67 -40.02 -4.18
N HIS A 85 5.30 -39.59 -3.08
CA HIS A 85 6.26 -38.49 -3.10
C HIS A 85 7.58 -38.84 -2.40
N PRO A 86 8.58 -39.39 -3.10
CA PRO A 86 9.83 -39.89 -2.54
C PRO A 86 10.81 -38.77 -2.17
N HIS A 87 10.39 -37.86 -1.24
CA HIS A 87 11.16 -36.77 -0.74
C HIS A 87 11.13 -36.71 0.81
N GLY A 88 11.90 -35.79 1.40
CA GLY A 88 12.00 -35.69 2.86
C GLY A 88 10.67 -35.43 3.55
N ASP A 89 10.47 -36.11 4.68
CA ASP A 89 9.24 -36.03 5.51
C ASP A 89 8.92 -34.61 5.97
N THR A 90 9.92 -33.80 6.28
CA THR A 90 9.77 -32.40 6.69
C THR A 90 9.10 -31.57 5.57
N ALA A 91 9.52 -31.73 4.31
CA ALA A 91 8.95 -30.98 3.19
C ALA A 91 7.48 -31.35 2.93
N ILE A 92 7.15 -32.64 3.10
CA ILE A 92 5.78 -33.15 2.99
C ILE A 92 4.94 -32.59 4.15
N TYR A 93 5.46 -32.64 5.37
CA TYR A 93 4.75 -32.13 6.55
C TYR A 93 4.50 -30.62 6.45
N ASP A 94 5.50 -29.82 6.03
CA ASP A 94 5.34 -28.39 5.81
C ASP A 94 4.24 -28.08 4.78
N SER A 95 4.11 -28.93 3.76
CA SER A 95 3.02 -28.82 2.78
C SER A 95 1.65 -29.10 3.40
N VAL A 96 1.53 -30.15 4.23
CA VAL A 96 0.32 -30.46 4.99
C VAL A 96 -0.04 -29.31 5.92
N VAL A 97 0.95 -28.77 6.65
CA VAL A 97 0.78 -27.64 7.57
C VAL A 97 0.21 -26.42 6.84
N ARG A 98 0.81 -26.03 5.71
CA ARG A 98 0.33 -24.87 4.93
C ARG A 98 -1.09 -25.04 4.43
N LEU A 99 -1.48 -26.24 4.02
CA LEU A 99 -2.83 -26.53 3.56
C LEU A 99 -3.88 -26.48 4.70
N ALA A 100 -3.44 -26.49 5.98
CA ALA A 100 -4.28 -26.40 7.17
C ALA A 100 -4.28 -25.01 7.83
N GLN A 101 -3.42 -24.08 7.41
CA GLN A 101 -3.27 -22.75 8.03
C GLN A 101 -4.25 -21.74 7.45
N HIS A 102 -5.14 -21.20 8.29
CA HIS A 102 -6.19 -20.24 7.92
C HIS A 102 -5.67 -18.85 7.51
N TRP A 103 -4.41 -18.53 7.81
CA TRP A 103 -3.73 -17.30 7.34
C TRP A 103 -2.93 -17.52 6.06
N SER A 104 -2.71 -18.78 5.65
CA SER A 104 -1.99 -19.14 4.43
C SER A 104 -2.94 -19.39 3.26
N LEU A 105 -4.07 -20.07 3.49
CA LEU A 105 -5.07 -20.40 2.48
C LEU A 105 -6.40 -19.69 2.73
N ARG A 106 -7.02 -19.23 1.65
CA ARG A 106 -8.34 -18.59 1.73
C ARG A 106 -9.45 -19.59 2.03
N TYR A 107 -9.38 -20.80 1.45
CA TYR A 107 -10.25 -21.95 1.71
C TYR A 107 -9.38 -23.18 2.03
N LEU A 108 -9.47 -23.64 3.25
CA LEU A 108 -8.63 -24.72 3.74
C LEU A 108 -8.93 -26.05 3.03
N LEU A 109 -7.89 -26.74 2.59
CA LEU A 109 -7.99 -28.07 1.99
C LEU A 109 -7.75 -29.20 3.01
N ILE A 110 -7.07 -28.89 4.10
CA ILE A 110 -6.84 -29.81 5.21
C ILE A 110 -7.48 -29.23 6.48
N ASP A 111 -8.19 -30.08 7.20
CA ASP A 111 -8.73 -29.81 8.54
C ASP A 111 -7.73 -30.35 9.56
N GLY A 112 -7.05 -29.44 10.25
CA GLY A 112 -5.99 -29.73 11.22
C GLY A 112 -6.51 -29.67 12.66
N ASN A 113 -5.99 -30.55 13.51
CA ASN A 113 -6.22 -30.57 14.95
C ASN A 113 -4.88 -30.55 15.70
N GLY A 114 -4.72 -29.61 16.61
CA GLY A 114 -3.48 -29.36 17.34
C GLY A 114 -2.79 -28.07 16.91
N ASN A 115 -1.51 -27.90 17.23
CA ASN A 115 -0.74 -26.70 16.92
C ASN A 115 -0.10 -26.79 15.53
N PHE A 116 -0.65 -26.06 14.58
CA PHE A 116 -0.14 -25.87 13.22
C PHE A 116 0.67 -24.57 13.03
N GLY A 117 1.20 -23.99 14.13
CA GLY A 117 1.97 -22.77 14.10
C GLY A 117 1.14 -21.51 14.33
N SER A 118 1.77 -20.36 14.20
CA SER A 118 1.15 -19.04 14.25
C SER A 118 1.50 -18.24 12.99
N PRO A 119 0.82 -17.10 12.74
CA PRO A 119 1.26 -16.14 11.70
C PRO A 119 2.64 -15.53 11.99
N GLY A 120 3.09 -15.58 13.26
CA GLY A 120 4.39 -15.14 13.71
C GLY A 120 5.51 -16.17 13.48
N ASN A 121 6.43 -16.26 14.42
CA ASN A 121 7.61 -17.12 14.33
C ASN A 121 7.41 -18.52 14.97
N ASP A 122 6.23 -18.82 15.53
CA ASP A 122 5.98 -20.12 16.12
C ASP A 122 5.80 -21.19 15.05
N PRO A 123 6.66 -22.21 14.99
CA PRO A 123 6.51 -23.30 14.05
C PRO A 123 5.37 -24.23 14.44
N ALA A 124 4.88 -25.02 13.49
CA ALA A 124 3.98 -26.12 13.81
C ALA A 124 4.63 -27.13 14.76
N ALA A 125 3.83 -27.74 15.63
CA ALA A 125 4.29 -28.82 16.47
C ALA A 125 4.75 -30.02 15.61
N ALA A 126 5.65 -30.86 16.14
CA ALA A 126 6.13 -32.02 15.40
C ALA A 126 4.96 -32.93 14.97
N MET A 127 5.07 -33.56 13.79
CA MET A 127 4.00 -34.35 13.14
C MET A 127 3.46 -35.49 13.95
N ARG A 128 4.17 -35.94 15.01
CA ARG A 128 3.68 -36.97 15.96
C ARG A 128 2.61 -36.46 16.93
N TYR A 129 2.50 -35.11 17.08
CA TYR A 129 1.52 -34.48 17.97
C TYR A 129 0.27 -34.02 17.23
N THR A 130 0.44 -33.45 16.06
CA THR A 130 -0.66 -32.91 15.24
C THR A 130 -1.43 -34.03 14.56
N GLU A 131 -2.69 -33.75 14.26
CA GLU A 131 -3.60 -34.63 13.55
C GLU A 131 -4.29 -33.86 12.44
N ALA A 132 -4.64 -34.56 11.35
CA ALA A 132 -5.28 -33.94 10.21
C ALA A 132 -6.22 -34.90 9.48
N ARG A 133 -7.11 -34.34 8.65
CA ARG A 133 -7.97 -35.02 7.70
C ARG A 133 -8.29 -34.06 6.55
N LEU A 134 -8.87 -34.57 5.47
CA LEU A 134 -9.36 -33.70 4.40
C LEU A 134 -10.49 -32.81 4.91
N SER A 135 -10.54 -31.56 4.41
CA SER A 135 -11.68 -30.69 4.63
C SER A 135 -12.86 -31.07 3.72
N HIS A 136 -14.06 -30.58 4.04
CA HIS A 136 -15.24 -30.82 3.20
C HIS A 136 -15.08 -30.25 1.77
N ILE A 137 -14.46 -29.08 1.59
CA ILE A 137 -14.23 -28.49 0.26
C ILE A 137 -13.16 -29.26 -0.53
N ALA A 138 -12.17 -29.88 0.15
CA ALA A 138 -11.18 -30.70 -0.53
C ALA A 138 -11.80 -31.96 -1.16
N MET A 139 -12.89 -32.50 -0.60
CA MET A 139 -13.62 -33.61 -1.22
C MET A 139 -14.21 -33.23 -2.57
N GLU A 140 -14.55 -31.95 -2.78
CA GLU A 140 -15.03 -31.48 -4.08
C GLU A 140 -13.93 -31.42 -5.16
N MET A 141 -12.66 -31.41 -4.74
CA MET A 141 -11.54 -31.53 -5.69
C MET A 141 -11.34 -32.94 -6.21
N MET A 142 -11.70 -33.97 -5.38
CA MET A 142 -11.56 -35.39 -5.71
C MET A 142 -12.86 -36.03 -6.22
N ARG A 143 -13.97 -35.27 -6.23
CA ARG A 143 -15.27 -35.83 -6.56
C ARG A 143 -15.26 -36.45 -7.96
N ASP A 144 -15.82 -37.64 -8.05
CA ASP A 144 -15.92 -38.45 -9.27
C ASP A 144 -14.54 -38.85 -9.87
N ILE A 145 -13.44 -38.86 -9.08
CA ILE A 145 -12.10 -39.22 -9.54
C ILE A 145 -12.02 -40.71 -9.94
N ASP A 146 -12.85 -41.56 -9.33
CA ASP A 146 -12.92 -43.01 -9.57
C ASP A 146 -13.73 -43.32 -10.84
N GLU A 147 -14.30 -42.32 -11.54
CA GLU A 147 -15.12 -42.46 -12.74
C GLU A 147 -14.37 -42.07 -14.03
N ASP A 148 -13.08 -42.41 -14.12
CA ASP A 148 -12.18 -42.10 -15.26
C ASP A 148 -12.21 -40.66 -15.72
N THR A 149 -12.40 -39.70 -14.81
CA THR A 149 -12.51 -38.28 -15.12
C THR A 149 -11.19 -37.64 -15.47
N VAL A 150 -10.07 -38.12 -14.97
CA VAL A 150 -8.71 -37.65 -15.17
C VAL A 150 -7.76 -38.80 -15.53
N ASN A 151 -6.59 -38.45 -16.09
CA ASN A 151 -5.57 -39.42 -16.42
C ASN A 151 -4.78 -39.82 -15.17
N PHE A 152 -4.46 -41.09 -15.08
CA PHE A 152 -3.57 -41.67 -14.07
C PHE A 152 -2.27 -42.10 -14.75
N VAL A 153 -1.18 -41.99 -14.03
CA VAL A 153 0.16 -42.44 -14.42
C VAL A 153 0.75 -43.29 -13.29
N PRO A 154 1.67 -44.23 -13.62
CA PRO A 154 2.40 -44.94 -12.58
C PRO A 154 3.13 -43.96 -11.65
N ASN A 155 3.13 -44.25 -10.35
CA ASN A 155 3.94 -43.56 -9.39
C ASN A 155 5.44 -43.79 -9.60
N TYR A 156 6.30 -43.25 -8.75
CA TYR A 156 7.76 -43.28 -8.88
C TYR A 156 8.35 -44.72 -8.93
N ASP A 157 7.71 -45.71 -8.34
CA ASP A 157 8.17 -47.11 -8.31
C ASP A 157 7.31 -48.08 -9.17
N GLY A 158 6.28 -47.54 -9.81
CA GLY A 158 5.38 -48.30 -10.71
C GLY A 158 4.38 -49.23 -9.97
N ARG A 159 4.30 -49.20 -8.65
CA ARG A 159 3.42 -50.05 -7.86
C ARG A 159 2.02 -49.50 -7.65
N SER A 160 1.87 -48.21 -7.71
CA SER A 160 0.61 -47.51 -7.58
C SER A 160 0.38 -46.55 -8.72
N GLN A 161 -0.85 -46.06 -8.85
CA GLN A 161 -1.20 -45.06 -9.84
C GLN A 161 -1.45 -43.72 -9.14
N GLU A 162 -1.04 -42.63 -9.75
CA GLU A 162 -1.33 -41.27 -9.26
C GLU A 162 -2.02 -40.43 -10.35
N PRO A 163 -2.95 -39.51 -9.99
CA PRO A 163 -3.62 -38.65 -10.97
C PRO A 163 -2.66 -37.57 -11.46
N THR A 164 -2.70 -37.28 -12.76
CA THR A 164 -1.94 -36.20 -13.37
C THR A 164 -2.48 -34.82 -12.99
N VAL A 165 -3.78 -34.74 -12.73
CA VAL A 165 -4.55 -33.56 -12.32
C VAL A 165 -5.79 -34.05 -11.55
N LEU A 166 -6.33 -33.21 -10.65
CA LEU A 166 -7.59 -33.53 -9.97
C LEU A 166 -8.80 -32.99 -10.75
N PRO A 167 -10.00 -33.61 -10.60
CA PRO A 167 -11.23 -33.12 -11.23
C PRO A 167 -11.58 -31.69 -10.84
N SER A 168 -11.34 -31.27 -9.58
CA SER A 168 -11.40 -29.89 -9.06
C SER A 168 -12.67 -29.14 -9.46
N ARG A 169 -13.81 -29.47 -8.83
CA ARG A 169 -15.12 -28.84 -9.15
C ARG A 169 -15.23 -27.35 -8.88
N PHE A 170 -14.18 -26.72 -8.34
CA PHE A 170 -14.07 -25.26 -8.19
C PHE A 170 -12.70 -24.78 -8.65
N PRO A 171 -12.59 -23.53 -9.10
CA PRO A 171 -11.34 -22.98 -9.67
C PRO A 171 -10.31 -22.68 -8.58
N ASN A 172 -9.73 -23.74 -8.00
CA ASN A 172 -8.83 -23.67 -6.85
C ASN A 172 -7.65 -22.72 -7.03
N LEU A 173 -7.08 -22.66 -8.24
CA LEU A 173 -5.95 -21.80 -8.52
C LEU A 173 -6.26 -20.30 -8.28
N LEU A 174 -7.41 -19.84 -8.72
CA LEU A 174 -7.85 -18.45 -8.47
C LEU A 174 -8.32 -18.26 -7.04
N VAL A 175 -9.01 -19.26 -6.46
CA VAL A 175 -9.63 -19.14 -5.14
C VAL A 175 -8.59 -19.15 -4.02
N ASN A 176 -7.61 -20.04 -4.07
CA ASN A 176 -6.55 -20.16 -3.06
C ASN A 176 -5.23 -19.49 -3.46
N GLY A 177 -5.06 -19.20 -4.73
CA GLY A 177 -3.79 -18.68 -5.24
C GLY A 177 -2.66 -19.73 -5.23
N SER A 178 -1.48 -19.32 -5.63
CA SER A 178 -0.25 -20.11 -5.55
C SER A 178 0.97 -19.22 -5.63
N ALA A 179 2.02 -19.53 -4.87
CA ALA A 179 3.31 -18.86 -4.96
C ALA A 179 4.42 -19.90 -5.10
N GLY A 180 5.37 -19.68 -5.99
CA GLY A 180 6.47 -20.63 -6.24
C GLY A 180 7.62 -19.99 -7.01
N ILE A 181 8.84 -20.45 -6.71
CA ILE A 181 10.06 -20.00 -7.35
C ILE A 181 10.64 -21.19 -8.15
N ALA A 182 10.68 -21.04 -9.46
CA ALA A 182 11.29 -22.00 -10.37
C ALA A 182 12.62 -21.48 -10.92
N VAL A 183 13.24 -22.21 -11.84
CA VAL A 183 14.44 -21.74 -12.52
C VAL A 183 14.07 -20.73 -13.60
N GLY A 184 14.58 -19.51 -13.48
CA GLY A 184 14.34 -18.42 -14.43
C GLY A 184 12.95 -17.80 -14.41
N MET A 185 12.02 -18.28 -13.54
CA MET A 185 10.66 -17.76 -13.43
C MET A 185 10.07 -18.00 -12.04
N ALA A 186 9.08 -17.20 -11.67
CA ALA A 186 8.35 -17.35 -10.42
C ALA A 186 6.85 -17.14 -10.67
N THR A 187 6.02 -17.78 -9.87
CA THR A 187 4.58 -17.52 -9.84
C THR A 187 4.18 -16.91 -8.52
N ASN A 188 3.23 -15.99 -8.55
CA ASN A 188 2.64 -15.39 -7.37
C ASN A 188 1.19 -14.97 -7.69
N ILE A 189 0.28 -15.92 -7.60
CA ILE A 189 -1.14 -15.77 -7.91
C ILE A 189 -1.88 -15.47 -6.62
N PRO A 190 -2.58 -14.33 -6.50
CA PRO A 190 -3.31 -13.98 -5.29
C PRO A 190 -4.58 -14.82 -5.14
N PRO A 191 -5.03 -15.08 -3.89
CA PRO A 191 -6.31 -15.72 -3.62
C PRO A 191 -7.49 -14.78 -3.88
N HIS A 192 -8.67 -15.35 -4.17
CA HIS A 192 -9.90 -14.61 -4.47
C HIS A 192 -11.11 -15.17 -3.73
N ASN A 193 -12.18 -14.38 -3.69
CA ASN A 193 -13.45 -14.80 -3.12
C ASN A 193 -14.16 -15.81 -4.03
N LEU A 194 -14.62 -16.94 -3.47
CA LEU A 194 -15.26 -18.02 -4.22
C LEU A 194 -16.57 -17.57 -4.89
N ARG A 195 -17.35 -16.68 -4.27
CA ARG A 195 -18.58 -16.15 -4.86
C ARG A 195 -18.29 -15.30 -6.09
N GLU A 196 -17.28 -14.42 -6.01
CA GLU A 196 -16.88 -13.56 -7.15
C GLU A 196 -16.34 -14.39 -8.31
N ILE A 197 -15.44 -15.33 -8.06
CA ILE A 197 -14.91 -16.21 -9.10
C ILE A 197 -15.99 -17.14 -9.66
N GLY A 198 -16.85 -17.69 -8.80
CA GLY A 198 -17.98 -18.51 -9.23
C GLY A 198 -18.94 -17.73 -10.14
N GLN A 199 -19.29 -16.49 -9.79
CA GLN A 199 -20.10 -15.62 -10.64
C GLN A 199 -19.40 -15.31 -11.98
N ALA A 200 -18.08 -15.09 -11.98
CA ALA A 200 -17.30 -14.85 -13.18
C ALA A 200 -17.30 -16.08 -14.13
N VAL A 201 -17.15 -17.27 -13.59
CA VAL A 201 -17.26 -18.53 -14.36
C VAL A 201 -18.66 -18.70 -14.93
N VAL A 202 -19.70 -18.50 -14.10
CA VAL A 202 -21.10 -18.60 -14.55
C VAL A 202 -21.39 -17.58 -15.67
N TYR A 203 -20.94 -16.35 -15.51
CA TYR A 203 -21.09 -15.32 -16.54
C TYR A 203 -20.42 -15.73 -17.87
N THR A 204 -19.20 -16.29 -17.80
CA THR A 204 -18.49 -16.77 -18.98
C THR A 204 -19.19 -17.95 -19.65
N LEU A 205 -19.82 -18.85 -18.88
CA LEU A 205 -20.60 -19.97 -19.42
C LEU A 205 -21.89 -19.51 -20.12
N GLU A 206 -22.51 -18.43 -19.64
CA GLU A 206 -23.75 -17.86 -20.18
C GLU A 206 -23.51 -17.01 -21.44
N HIS A 207 -22.29 -16.49 -21.63
CA HIS A 207 -21.95 -15.58 -22.74
C HIS A 207 -20.79 -16.10 -23.58
N PRO A 208 -20.92 -17.28 -24.21
CA PRO A 208 -19.84 -17.87 -25.01
C PRO A 208 -19.52 -17.09 -26.29
N GLU A 209 -20.42 -16.18 -26.71
CA GLU A 209 -20.28 -15.33 -27.90
C GLU A 209 -19.38 -14.11 -27.68
N LEU A 210 -19.11 -13.72 -26.44
CA LEU A 210 -18.33 -12.51 -26.16
C LEU A 210 -16.87 -12.65 -26.59
N LYS A 211 -16.36 -11.59 -27.21
CA LYS A 211 -14.93 -11.48 -27.53
C LYS A 211 -14.10 -11.33 -26.25
N GLN A 212 -12.87 -11.76 -26.31
CA GLN A 212 -11.95 -11.84 -25.18
C GLN A 212 -11.83 -10.52 -24.40
N GLU A 213 -11.72 -9.37 -25.07
CA GLU A 213 -11.61 -8.06 -24.41
C GLU A 213 -12.94 -7.60 -23.77
N GLU A 214 -14.07 -7.87 -24.43
CA GLU A 214 -15.39 -7.55 -23.91
C GLU A 214 -15.68 -8.40 -22.66
N LEU A 215 -15.40 -9.69 -22.73
CA LEU A 215 -15.52 -10.60 -21.60
C LEU A 215 -14.66 -10.13 -20.42
N LEU A 216 -13.38 -9.82 -20.65
CA LEU A 216 -12.48 -9.37 -19.58
C LEU A 216 -12.99 -8.11 -18.89
N ASN A 217 -13.54 -7.15 -19.66
CA ASN A 217 -14.11 -5.92 -19.08
C ASN A 217 -15.32 -6.20 -18.17
N GLU A 218 -16.15 -7.18 -18.51
CA GLU A 218 -17.26 -7.59 -17.63
C GLU A 218 -16.73 -8.36 -16.41
N LEU A 219 -15.76 -9.25 -16.59
CA LEU A 219 -15.13 -9.98 -15.49
C LEU A 219 -14.48 -9.05 -14.45
N LEU A 220 -13.88 -7.93 -14.87
CA LEU A 220 -13.32 -6.91 -13.99
C LEU A 220 -14.37 -6.18 -13.13
N LYS A 221 -15.64 -6.20 -13.53
CA LYS A 221 -16.74 -5.67 -12.72
C LYS A 221 -17.21 -6.69 -11.68
N ILE A 222 -17.17 -7.98 -12.00
CA ILE A 222 -17.59 -9.09 -11.15
C ILE A 222 -16.51 -9.40 -10.09
N VAL A 223 -15.28 -9.63 -10.54
CA VAL A 223 -14.13 -9.91 -9.67
C VAL A 223 -13.51 -8.59 -9.24
N LYS A 224 -13.85 -8.15 -8.05
CA LYS A 224 -13.43 -6.83 -7.54
C LYS A 224 -11.91 -6.73 -7.31
N GLY A 225 -11.28 -7.84 -6.95
CA GLY A 225 -9.85 -7.93 -6.66
C GLY A 225 -9.51 -9.16 -5.80
N PRO A 226 -8.25 -9.34 -5.43
CA PRO A 226 -7.83 -10.38 -4.49
C PRO A 226 -8.59 -10.31 -3.17
N ASP A 227 -8.74 -11.46 -2.51
CA ASP A 227 -9.39 -11.61 -1.22
C ASP A 227 -8.50 -12.43 -0.29
N PHE A 228 -7.67 -11.73 0.48
CA PHE A 228 -6.62 -12.35 1.28
C PHE A 228 -7.19 -13.00 2.55
N PRO A 229 -6.65 -14.15 2.99
CA PRO A 229 -7.08 -14.82 4.22
C PRO A 229 -6.85 -13.97 5.47
N THR A 230 -5.83 -13.12 5.48
CA THR A 230 -5.49 -12.19 6.59
C THR A 230 -6.31 -10.90 6.57
N LYS A 231 -7.31 -10.78 5.67
CA LYS A 231 -8.17 -9.60 5.51
C LYS A 231 -7.37 -8.38 5.01
N ALA A 232 -7.22 -7.32 5.84
CA ALA A 232 -6.55 -6.07 5.54
C ALA A 232 -7.16 -5.27 4.38
N LEU A 233 -6.50 -4.20 3.96
CA LEU A 233 -6.95 -3.30 2.91
C LEU A 233 -6.12 -3.46 1.64
N ILE A 234 -6.76 -3.30 0.49
CA ILE A 234 -6.08 -3.03 -0.78
C ILE A 234 -6.30 -1.56 -1.12
N VAL A 235 -5.21 -0.84 -1.43
CA VAL A 235 -5.21 0.59 -1.72
C VAL A 235 -5.12 0.81 -3.22
N GLY A 236 -6.20 1.36 -3.81
CA GLY A 236 -6.30 1.58 -5.24
C GLY A 236 -6.66 0.33 -6.05
N ARG A 237 -7.01 0.50 -7.33
CA ARG A 237 -7.41 -0.57 -8.26
C ARG A 237 -6.44 -0.80 -9.41
N GLY A 238 -5.51 0.14 -9.67
CA GLY A 238 -4.62 0.07 -10.84
C GLY A 238 -3.82 -1.22 -10.89
N GLY A 239 -3.17 -1.62 -9.80
CA GLY A 239 -2.40 -2.87 -9.74
C GLY A 239 -3.24 -4.14 -9.90
N ILE A 240 -4.53 -4.11 -9.51
CA ILE A 240 -5.47 -5.21 -9.75
C ILE A 240 -5.79 -5.32 -11.24
N GLU A 241 -6.12 -4.20 -11.88
CA GLU A 241 -6.44 -4.15 -13.31
C GLU A 241 -5.26 -4.59 -14.16
N ASP A 242 -4.05 -4.13 -13.84
CA ASP A 242 -2.82 -4.56 -14.50
C ASP A 242 -2.62 -6.07 -14.38
N ALA A 243 -2.78 -6.64 -13.18
CA ALA A 243 -2.64 -8.06 -12.94
C ALA A 243 -3.63 -8.89 -13.78
N TYR A 244 -4.89 -8.46 -13.86
CA TYR A 244 -5.93 -9.20 -14.58
C TYR A 244 -5.86 -9.05 -16.10
N ARG A 245 -5.37 -7.91 -16.60
CA ARG A 245 -5.20 -7.65 -18.04
C ARG A 245 -3.91 -8.21 -18.62
N THR A 246 -2.83 -8.20 -17.84
CA THR A 246 -1.49 -8.54 -18.35
C THR A 246 -0.89 -9.78 -17.69
N GLY A 247 -1.52 -10.29 -16.64
CA GLY A 247 -0.96 -11.34 -15.78
C GLY A 247 0.11 -10.83 -14.80
N ARG A 248 0.40 -9.52 -14.75
CA ARG A 248 1.36 -8.93 -13.84
C ARG A 248 0.83 -7.62 -13.29
N GLY A 249 0.97 -7.41 -11.97
CA GLY A 249 0.50 -6.20 -11.32
C GLY A 249 1.10 -6.02 -9.93
N SER A 250 1.13 -4.76 -9.49
CA SER A 250 1.65 -4.36 -8.18
C SER A 250 0.46 -3.91 -7.31
N ILE A 251 0.04 -4.76 -6.37
CA ILE A 251 -1.16 -4.56 -5.55
C ILE A 251 -0.72 -4.08 -4.17
N THR A 252 -1.02 -2.83 -3.85
CA THR A 252 -0.67 -2.25 -2.54
C THR A 252 -1.64 -2.75 -1.48
N MET A 253 -1.10 -3.40 -0.46
CA MET A 253 -1.83 -3.85 0.73
C MET A 253 -1.49 -2.96 1.91
N ARG A 254 -2.47 -2.71 2.79
CA ARG A 254 -2.29 -1.89 3.99
C ARG A 254 -2.97 -2.54 5.18
N ALA A 255 -2.31 -2.51 6.34
CA ALA A 255 -2.85 -2.97 7.61
C ALA A 255 -4.08 -2.16 8.04
N VAL A 256 -4.98 -2.77 8.80
CA VAL A 256 -6.05 -2.06 9.51
C VAL A 256 -5.52 -1.64 10.88
N VAL A 257 -5.49 -0.33 11.09
CA VAL A 257 -4.98 0.29 12.33
C VAL A 257 -6.04 1.20 12.92
N GLN A 258 -6.29 1.06 14.22
CA GLN A 258 -7.21 1.91 14.98
C GLN A 258 -6.44 2.63 16.07
N VAL A 259 -6.87 3.86 16.37
CA VAL A 259 -6.32 4.63 17.48
C VAL A 259 -7.19 4.33 18.71
N GLU A 260 -6.58 3.77 19.75
CA GLU A 260 -7.25 3.45 21.01
C GLU A 260 -6.51 4.13 22.19
N GLU A 261 -7.24 4.45 23.23
CA GLU A 261 -6.66 4.86 24.51
C GLU A 261 -6.57 3.67 25.48
N ILE A 262 -5.35 3.21 25.75
CA ILE A 262 -5.08 2.09 26.68
C ILE A 262 -4.28 2.60 27.87
N ASN A 263 -4.82 2.47 29.09
CA ASN A 263 -4.17 2.93 30.31
C ASN A 263 -3.76 4.42 30.27
N LYS A 264 -4.61 5.29 29.75
CA LYS A 264 -4.37 6.73 29.55
C LYS A 264 -3.22 7.06 28.60
N ARG A 265 -2.87 6.15 27.69
CA ARG A 265 -1.91 6.37 26.62
C ARG A 265 -2.56 6.12 25.27
N THR A 266 -2.29 6.98 24.33
CA THR A 266 -2.71 6.77 22.95
C THR A 266 -1.90 5.64 22.35
N CYS A 267 -2.58 4.68 21.75
CA CYS A 267 -1.99 3.51 21.12
C CYS A 267 -2.50 3.36 19.68
N LEU A 268 -1.65 2.87 18.80
CA LEU A 268 -2.05 2.35 17.49
C LEU A 268 -2.24 0.85 17.62
N VAL A 269 -3.46 0.38 17.45
CA VAL A 269 -3.83 -1.04 17.54
C VAL A 269 -4.00 -1.60 16.13
N ILE A 270 -3.13 -2.53 15.78
CA ILE A 270 -3.10 -3.17 14.46
C ILE A 270 -3.86 -4.49 14.59
N SER A 271 -5.05 -4.55 13.96
CA SER A 271 -5.96 -5.70 14.04
C SER A 271 -5.86 -6.64 12.82
N GLU A 272 -5.38 -6.13 11.69
CA GLU A 272 -5.22 -6.90 10.45
C GLU A 272 -3.92 -6.50 9.76
N LEU A 273 -3.19 -7.48 9.25
CA LEU A 273 -1.91 -7.29 8.57
C LEU A 273 -2.01 -7.64 7.09
N PRO A 274 -1.19 -7.03 6.24
CA PRO A 274 -1.05 -7.45 4.85
C PRO A 274 -0.70 -8.93 4.74
N TYR A 275 -1.17 -9.56 3.68
CA TYR A 275 -0.94 -10.99 3.44
C TYR A 275 0.56 -11.32 3.38
N GLN A 276 0.96 -12.43 4.02
CA GLN A 276 2.35 -12.91 4.15
C GLN A 276 3.26 -12.04 5.04
N VAL A 277 2.75 -11.03 5.73
CA VAL A 277 3.52 -10.26 6.72
C VAL A 277 3.55 -11.00 8.06
N ASN A 278 4.77 -11.20 8.57
CA ASN A 278 5.00 -11.81 9.87
C ASN A 278 4.93 -10.73 10.99
N PRO A 279 4.03 -10.85 11.98
CA PRO A 279 3.84 -9.85 13.03
C PRO A 279 5.05 -9.67 13.93
N ASP A 280 5.80 -10.74 14.26
CA ASP A 280 6.97 -10.67 15.14
C ASP A 280 8.11 -9.92 14.45
N ASN A 281 8.38 -10.24 13.19
CA ASN A 281 9.40 -9.54 12.40
C ASN A 281 9.03 -8.07 12.19
N LEU A 282 7.73 -7.77 12.03
CA LEU A 282 7.24 -6.40 11.95
C LEU A 282 7.47 -5.64 13.25
N ALA A 283 7.17 -6.24 14.42
CA ALA A 283 7.41 -5.64 15.72
C ALA A 283 8.91 -5.35 15.95
N LEU A 284 9.78 -6.30 15.60
CA LEU A 284 11.22 -6.11 15.64
C LEU A 284 11.67 -4.96 14.74
N LYS A 285 11.12 -4.87 13.52
CA LYS A 285 11.44 -3.80 12.56
C LYS A 285 11.02 -2.43 13.09
N ILE A 286 9.86 -2.32 13.72
CA ILE A 286 9.42 -1.08 14.36
C ILE A 286 10.38 -0.69 15.47
N ALA A 287 10.77 -1.62 16.35
CA ALA A 287 11.71 -1.38 17.45
C ALA A 287 13.10 -0.92 16.94
N GLU A 288 13.61 -1.51 15.84
CA GLU A 288 14.85 -1.07 15.20
C GLU A 288 14.76 0.38 14.71
N LEU A 289 13.66 0.74 14.00
CA LEU A 289 13.48 2.10 13.46
C LEU A 289 13.37 3.16 14.58
N VAL A 290 12.80 2.78 15.72
CA VAL A 290 12.76 3.65 16.92
C VAL A 290 14.16 3.80 17.51
N LYS A 291 14.91 2.71 17.68
CA LYS A 291 16.28 2.72 18.20
C LYS A 291 17.22 3.54 17.30
N ASP A 292 17.10 3.42 15.99
CA ASP A 292 17.87 4.18 15.00
C ASP A 292 17.43 5.66 14.92
N GLY A 293 16.38 6.07 15.64
CA GLY A 293 15.86 7.44 15.63
C GLY A 293 15.15 7.85 14.33
N LYS A 294 14.85 6.89 13.43
CA LYS A 294 14.13 7.14 12.18
C LYS A 294 12.65 7.42 12.41
N ILE A 295 12.06 6.78 13.41
CA ILE A 295 10.70 7.05 13.87
C ILE A 295 10.76 7.47 15.32
N LYS A 296 10.26 8.68 15.62
CA LYS A 296 10.18 9.22 16.98
C LYS A 296 8.72 9.16 17.45
N GLY A 297 8.50 9.18 18.76
CA GLY A 297 7.16 9.25 19.34
C GLY A 297 6.53 7.90 19.68
N ILE A 298 7.21 6.78 19.49
CA ILE A 298 6.82 5.45 19.95
C ILE A 298 7.48 5.19 21.32
N ALA A 299 6.71 4.71 22.29
CA ALA A 299 7.19 4.36 23.63
C ALA A 299 7.42 2.86 23.78
N ASP A 300 6.55 2.00 23.18
CA ASP A 300 6.60 0.55 23.34
C ASP A 300 5.85 -0.14 22.19
N VAL A 301 6.17 -1.41 21.93
CA VAL A 301 5.50 -2.27 20.98
C VAL A 301 5.20 -3.61 21.64
N ARG A 302 3.95 -4.06 21.60
CA ARG A 302 3.50 -5.29 22.26
C ARG A 302 2.66 -6.12 21.31
N ASP A 303 2.89 -7.42 21.30
CA ASP A 303 1.94 -8.37 20.71
C ASP A 303 0.98 -8.85 21.81
N GLU A 304 -0.29 -8.51 21.67
CA GLU A 304 -1.38 -8.94 22.54
C GLU A 304 -2.31 -9.93 21.82
N GLY A 305 -1.92 -10.38 20.61
CA GLY A 305 -2.66 -11.32 19.80
C GLY A 305 -2.78 -12.69 20.46
N ASN A 306 -3.91 -13.35 20.30
CA ASN A 306 -4.14 -14.73 20.70
C ASN A 306 -5.28 -15.35 19.87
N GLU A 307 -5.50 -16.67 19.99
CA GLU A 307 -6.53 -17.39 19.24
C GLU A 307 -7.95 -16.81 19.38
N ARG A 308 -8.27 -16.18 20.52
CA ARG A 308 -9.59 -15.61 20.78
C ARG A 308 -9.75 -14.18 20.23
N LEU A 309 -8.71 -13.38 20.36
CA LEU A 309 -8.71 -11.97 19.95
C LEU A 309 -8.27 -11.79 18.48
N GLY A 310 -7.62 -12.81 17.91
CA GLY A 310 -6.97 -12.71 16.62
C GLY A 310 -5.69 -11.86 16.69
N GLN A 311 -5.31 -11.27 15.57
CA GLN A 311 -4.14 -10.37 15.48
C GLN A 311 -4.38 -9.09 16.27
N ARG A 312 -3.48 -8.75 17.20
CA ARG A 312 -3.51 -7.50 17.98
C ARG A 312 -2.10 -7.05 18.34
N LEU A 313 -1.47 -6.32 17.42
CA LEU A 313 -0.18 -5.67 17.67
C LEU A 313 -0.42 -4.23 18.13
N VAL A 314 0.06 -3.89 19.34
CA VAL A 314 -0.19 -2.59 19.98
C VAL A 314 1.09 -1.77 19.98
N VAL A 315 1.07 -0.61 19.33
CA VAL A 315 2.15 0.39 19.33
C VAL A 315 1.76 1.52 20.28
N VAL A 316 2.43 1.60 21.41
CA VAL A 316 2.16 2.62 22.45
C VAL A 316 2.88 3.90 22.09
N LEU A 317 2.18 5.01 22.02
CA LEU A 317 2.72 6.31 21.67
C LEU A 317 3.20 7.10 22.90
N GLN A 318 4.15 8.02 22.70
CA GLN A 318 4.52 9.03 23.67
C GLN A 318 3.44 10.12 23.75
N ASN A 319 3.29 10.78 24.90
CA ASN A 319 2.20 11.75 25.14
C ASN A 319 2.17 12.94 24.16
N SER A 320 3.33 13.30 23.58
CA SER A 320 3.47 14.40 22.61
C SER A 320 3.36 13.94 21.15
N ALA A 321 3.15 12.66 20.90
CA ALA A 321 3.15 12.12 19.55
C ALA A 321 1.79 12.33 18.87
N ILE A 322 1.81 12.66 17.59
CA ILE A 322 0.63 12.78 16.75
C ILE A 322 0.39 11.41 16.07
N PRO A 323 -0.71 10.69 16.38
CA PRO A 323 -0.93 9.32 15.90
C PRO A 323 -0.89 9.18 14.38
N LYS A 324 -1.49 10.13 13.64
CA LYS A 324 -1.53 10.11 12.18
C LYS A 324 -0.13 10.17 11.56
N VAL A 325 0.75 11.00 12.09
CA VAL A 325 2.14 11.15 11.61
C VAL A 325 2.94 9.88 11.86
N ILE A 326 2.81 9.29 13.05
CA ILE A 326 3.47 8.02 13.38
C ILE A 326 2.97 6.91 12.45
N LEU A 327 1.66 6.83 12.24
CA LEU A 327 1.06 5.83 11.37
C LEU A 327 1.56 5.96 9.93
N ASN A 328 1.63 7.17 9.38
CA ASN A 328 2.15 7.41 8.03
C ASN A 328 3.62 7.01 7.91
N ASN A 329 4.44 7.32 8.93
CA ASN A 329 5.84 6.88 8.97
C ASN A 329 5.95 5.35 9.05
N LEU A 330 5.08 4.68 9.80
CA LEU A 330 5.03 3.22 9.86
C LEU A 330 4.64 2.61 8.50
N TYR A 331 3.66 3.17 7.79
CA TYR A 331 3.31 2.73 6.43
C TYR A 331 4.47 2.90 5.44
N LYS A 332 5.24 3.98 5.57
CA LYS A 332 6.37 4.25 4.65
C LYS A 332 7.58 3.36 4.91
N HIS A 333 7.85 3.00 6.16
CA HIS A 333 9.12 2.38 6.55
C HIS A 333 8.99 0.94 7.02
N THR A 334 7.78 0.38 7.09
CA THR A 334 7.51 -0.98 7.55
C THR A 334 6.53 -1.70 6.64
N GLN A 335 6.37 -3.01 6.86
CA GLN A 335 5.40 -3.85 6.17
C GLN A 335 3.93 -3.65 6.64
N LEU A 336 3.62 -2.61 7.41
CA LEU A 336 2.23 -2.18 7.63
C LEU A 336 1.57 -1.71 6.32
N GLN A 337 2.35 -1.27 5.37
CA GLN A 337 1.98 -1.18 3.97
C GLN A 337 3.01 -1.95 3.16
N ASP A 338 2.55 -2.92 2.37
CA ASP A 338 3.41 -3.76 1.54
C ASP A 338 2.78 -3.95 0.17
N THR A 339 3.55 -4.44 -0.78
CA THR A 339 3.11 -4.64 -2.14
C THR A 339 3.10 -6.11 -2.50
N PHE A 340 1.94 -6.64 -2.88
CA PHE A 340 1.82 -7.95 -3.48
C PHE A 340 2.14 -7.85 -4.98
N GLY A 341 3.32 -8.34 -5.37
CA GLY A 341 3.71 -8.44 -6.78
C GLY A 341 3.02 -9.62 -7.44
N ALA A 342 1.86 -9.40 -8.06
CA ALA A 342 1.15 -10.45 -8.77
C ALA A 342 1.92 -10.87 -10.04
N ASN A 343 2.15 -12.17 -10.20
CA ASN A 343 2.65 -12.81 -11.42
C ASN A 343 1.85 -14.08 -11.66
N MET A 344 0.88 -13.98 -12.54
CA MET A 344 -0.13 -15.00 -12.77
C MET A 344 0.37 -16.06 -13.77
N LEU A 345 1.45 -16.74 -13.38
CA LEU A 345 2.13 -17.78 -14.15
C LEU A 345 1.64 -19.18 -13.72
N ALA A 346 1.16 -19.98 -14.66
CA ALA A 346 0.72 -21.36 -14.42
C ALA A 346 1.14 -22.27 -15.57
N LEU A 347 1.07 -23.59 -15.34
CA LEU A 347 1.31 -24.60 -16.37
C LEU A 347 0.02 -24.84 -17.17
N VAL A 348 0.11 -24.68 -18.47
CA VAL A 348 -0.92 -25.06 -19.45
C VAL A 348 -0.31 -26.16 -20.30
N ASP A 349 -0.84 -27.38 -20.19
CA ASP A 349 -0.32 -28.58 -20.87
C ASP A 349 1.21 -28.77 -20.69
N GLY A 350 1.68 -28.55 -19.45
CA GLY A 350 3.10 -28.65 -19.08
C GLY A 350 3.97 -27.47 -19.53
N VAL A 351 3.42 -26.43 -20.16
CA VAL A 351 4.14 -25.24 -20.60
C VAL A 351 3.82 -24.07 -19.69
N PRO A 352 4.81 -23.38 -19.09
CA PRO A 352 4.58 -22.22 -18.26
C PRO A 352 4.09 -21.02 -19.10
N ARG A 353 2.95 -20.45 -18.73
CA ARG A 353 2.34 -19.27 -19.36
C ARG A 353 1.89 -18.26 -18.32
N THR A 354 2.15 -16.97 -18.58
CA THR A 354 1.53 -15.86 -17.84
C THR A 354 0.16 -15.60 -18.43
N LEU A 355 -0.87 -15.74 -17.63
CA LEU A 355 -2.27 -15.75 -18.07
C LEU A 355 -3.03 -14.53 -17.55
N ARG A 356 -4.02 -14.09 -18.32
CA ARG A 356 -5.02 -13.10 -17.95
C ARG A 356 -6.15 -13.77 -17.15
N LEU A 357 -6.97 -12.98 -16.48
CA LEU A 357 -8.08 -13.52 -15.69
C LEU A 357 -9.07 -14.35 -16.54
N ASP A 358 -9.43 -13.85 -17.71
CA ASP A 358 -10.33 -14.56 -18.65
C ASP A 358 -9.75 -15.87 -19.15
N GLU A 359 -8.43 -15.96 -19.32
CA GLU A 359 -7.76 -17.19 -19.73
C GLU A 359 -7.78 -18.25 -18.62
N PHE A 360 -7.56 -17.87 -17.36
CA PHE A 360 -7.69 -18.81 -16.24
C PHE A 360 -9.10 -19.42 -16.17
N ILE A 361 -10.12 -18.56 -16.30
CA ILE A 361 -11.53 -19.01 -16.27
C ILE A 361 -11.82 -19.93 -17.44
N ARG A 362 -11.32 -19.62 -18.64
CA ARG A 362 -11.49 -20.46 -19.83
C ARG A 362 -10.86 -21.83 -19.64
N TYR A 363 -9.60 -21.92 -19.22
CA TYR A 363 -8.93 -23.21 -18.99
C TYR A 363 -9.61 -24.04 -17.91
N TYR A 364 -10.12 -23.39 -16.87
CA TYR A 364 -10.93 -24.07 -15.86
C TYR A 364 -12.21 -24.65 -16.47
N ILE A 365 -12.95 -23.89 -17.26
CA ILE A 365 -14.19 -24.34 -17.92
C ILE A 365 -13.89 -25.50 -18.88
N GLU A 366 -12.85 -25.40 -19.69
CA GLU A 366 -12.42 -26.46 -20.61
C GLU A 366 -12.13 -27.76 -19.84
N HIS A 367 -11.41 -27.67 -18.75
CA HIS A 367 -11.16 -28.83 -17.88
C HIS A 367 -12.44 -29.42 -17.30
N GLN A 368 -13.35 -28.59 -16.79
CA GLN A 368 -14.61 -29.07 -16.24
C GLN A 368 -15.50 -29.74 -17.29
N VAL A 369 -15.55 -29.21 -18.49
CA VAL A 369 -16.29 -29.84 -19.62
C VAL A 369 -15.68 -31.18 -19.93
N GLU A 370 -14.36 -31.32 -19.98
CA GLU A 370 -13.69 -32.63 -20.19
C GLU A 370 -14.03 -33.62 -19.09
N VAL A 371 -13.99 -33.21 -17.82
CA VAL A 371 -14.39 -34.04 -16.66
C VAL A 371 -15.83 -34.52 -16.82
N ILE A 372 -16.76 -33.62 -17.21
CA ILE A 372 -18.17 -34.00 -17.41
C ILE A 372 -18.32 -35.02 -18.58
N ILE A 373 -17.62 -34.80 -19.69
CA ILE A 373 -17.67 -35.74 -20.84
C ILE A 373 -17.14 -37.09 -20.42
N ARG A 374 -16.00 -37.17 -19.75
CA ARG A 374 -15.37 -38.44 -19.33
C ARG A 374 -16.24 -39.15 -18.32
N ARG A 375 -16.73 -38.43 -17.27
CA ARG A 375 -17.67 -38.96 -16.28
C ARG A 375 -18.93 -39.54 -16.97
N THR A 376 -19.50 -38.81 -17.91
CA THR A 376 -20.71 -39.23 -18.63
C THR A 376 -20.46 -40.47 -19.44
N LYS A 377 -19.31 -40.57 -20.14
CA LYS A 377 -18.92 -41.79 -20.88
C LYS A 377 -18.75 -43.00 -19.96
N PHE A 378 -18.12 -42.82 -18.80
CA PHE A 378 -17.95 -43.88 -17.81
C PHE A 378 -19.31 -44.40 -17.32
N ARG A 379 -20.19 -43.48 -16.89
CA ARG A 379 -21.55 -43.80 -16.42
C ARG A 379 -22.39 -44.45 -17.50
N LEU A 380 -22.26 -43.99 -18.75
CA LEU A 380 -22.95 -44.57 -19.89
C LEU A 380 -22.52 -46.00 -20.11
N ALA A 381 -21.21 -46.27 -20.18
CA ALA A 381 -20.68 -47.62 -20.38
C ALA A 381 -21.09 -48.59 -19.23
N GLU A 382 -21.16 -48.13 -17.98
CA GLU A 382 -21.66 -48.92 -16.86
C GLU A 382 -23.16 -49.28 -17.01
N LYS A 383 -23.97 -48.25 -17.34
CA LYS A 383 -25.40 -48.42 -17.53
C LYS A 383 -25.71 -49.31 -18.75
N GLU A 384 -25.00 -49.13 -19.84
CA GLU A 384 -25.11 -49.98 -21.02
C GLU A 384 -24.74 -51.45 -20.73
N ARG A 385 -23.64 -51.70 -20.01
CA ARG A 385 -23.27 -53.07 -19.56
C ARG A 385 -24.35 -53.70 -18.67
N ARG A 386 -24.92 -52.88 -17.75
CA ARG A 386 -25.99 -53.38 -16.88
C ARG A 386 -27.30 -53.63 -17.64
N ALA A 387 -27.71 -52.73 -18.51
CA ALA A 387 -28.89 -52.88 -19.36
C ALA A 387 -28.76 -54.11 -20.28
N HIS A 388 -27.56 -54.34 -20.85
CA HIS A 388 -27.25 -55.52 -21.67
C HIS A 388 -27.48 -56.84 -20.94
N ILE A 389 -27.00 -56.92 -19.69
CA ILE A 389 -27.25 -58.11 -18.83
C ILE A 389 -28.74 -58.26 -18.54
N LEU A 390 -29.45 -57.19 -18.20
CA LEU A 390 -30.90 -57.25 -17.93
C LEU A 390 -31.71 -57.67 -19.13
N GLN A 391 -31.32 -57.21 -20.33
CA GLN A 391 -31.94 -57.65 -21.57
C GLN A 391 -31.81 -59.18 -21.76
N GLY A 392 -30.65 -59.73 -21.46
CA GLY A 392 -30.44 -61.18 -21.42
C GLY A 392 -31.39 -61.90 -20.42
N TYR A 393 -31.53 -61.33 -19.22
CA TYR A 393 -32.45 -61.88 -18.22
C TYR A 393 -33.90 -61.83 -18.69
N LEU A 394 -34.36 -60.75 -19.32
CA LEU A 394 -35.71 -60.61 -19.84
C LEU A 394 -35.99 -61.65 -20.92
N LYS A 395 -35.09 -61.84 -21.89
CA LYS A 395 -35.18 -62.87 -22.90
C LYS A 395 -35.26 -64.31 -22.26
N ALA A 396 -34.46 -64.59 -21.23
CA ALA A 396 -34.48 -65.86 -20.51
C ALA A 396 -35.79 -66.08 -19.75
N LEU A 397 -36.36 -65.04 -19.15
CA LEU A 397 -37.63 -65.14 -18.40
C LEU A 397 -38.82 -65.25 -19.36
N ASP A 398 -38.76 -64.71 -20.55
CA ASP A 398 -39.79 -64.89 -21.58
C ASP A 398 -39.85 -66.34 -22.13
N ALA A 399 -38.71 -67.03 -22.17
CA ALA A 399 -38.58 -68.38 -22.62
C ALA A 399 -38.19 -69.36 -21.47
N LEU A 400 -38.68 -69.15 -20.26
CA LEU A 400 -38.22 -69.75 -19.03
C LEU A 400 -38.23 -71.29 -19.08
N ASP A 401 -39.32 -71.92 -19.51
CA ASP A 401 -39.43 -73.35 -19.58
C ASP A 401 -38.40 -74.00 -20.53
N ALA A 402 -38.13 -73.32 -21.68
CA ALA A 402 -37.13 -73.77 -22.62
C ALA A 402 -35.71 -73.67 -22.07
N VAL A 403 -35.41 -72.56 -21.35
CA VAL A 403 -34.13 -72.31 -20.66
C VAL A 403 -33.86 -73.38 -19.58
N ILE A 404 -34.85 -73.71 -18.72
CA ILE A 404 -34.72 -74.71 -17.70
C ILE A 404 -34.53 -76.10 -18.30
N ALA A 405 -35.29 -76.45 -19.36
CA ALA A 405 -35.16 -77.71 -20.05
C ALA A 405 -33.75 -77.86 -20.65
N LEU A 406 -33.24 -76.82 -21.33
CA LEU A 406 -31.90 -76.80 -21.98
C LEU A 406 -30.78 -76.95 -20.91
N ILE A 407 -30.85 -76.23 -19.81
CA ILE A 407 -29.84 -76.29 -18.74
C ILE A 407 -29.82 -77.70 -18.10
N ARG A 408 -30.96 -78.33 -17.90
CA ARG A 408 -31.07 -79.70 -17.35
C ARG A 408 -30.56 -80.72 -18.33
N ALA A 409 -30.69 -80.50 -19.62
CA ALA A 409 -30.21 -81.41 -20.65
C ALA A 409 -28.71 -81.31 -20.94
N SER A 410 -28.08 -80.23 -20.59
CA SER A 410 -26.65 -79.95 -20.80
C SER A 410 -25.80 -80.73 -19.76
N THR A 411 -24.71 -81.37 -20.21
CA THR A 411 -23.79 -82.11 -19.35
C THR A 411 -22.66 -81.20 -18.82
N THR A 412 -22.38 -80.08 -19.47
CA THR A 412 -21.37 -79.14 -19.03
C THR A 412 -21.91 -77.68 -19.08
N PRO A 413 -21.36 -76.77 -18.26
CA PRO A 413 -21.74 -75.35 -18.33
C PRO A 413 -21.48 -74.74 -19.70
N GLU A 414 -20.48 -75.20 -20.44
CA GLU A 414 -20.16 -74.67 -21.77
C GLU A 414 -21.19 -75.10 -22.81
N GLU A 415 -21.71 -76.33 -22.73
CA GLU A 415 -22.84 -76.80 -23.59
C GLU A 415 -24.10 -75.98 -23.27
N ALA A 416 -24.41 -75.77 -21.99
CA ALA A 416 -25.52 -74.89 -21.60
C ALA A 416 -25.38 -73.47 -22.10
N ARG A 417 -24.20 -72.87 -21.99
CA ARG A 417 -23.90 -71.56 -22.50
C ARG A 417 -24.12 -71.44 -24.01
N THR A 418 -23.47 -72.35 -24.74
CA THR A 418 -23.60 -72.41 -26.23
C THR A 418 -25.04 -72.63 -26.68
N GLY A 419 -25.79 -73.51 -25.96
CA GLY A 419 -27.20 -73.74 -26.17
C GLY A 419 -28.08 -72.47 -25.93
N LEU A 420 -27.85 -71.80 -24.83
CA LEU A 420 -28.53 -70.50 -24.50
C LEU A 420 -28.29 -69.47 -25.52
N MET A 421 -27.03 -69.31 -26.02
CA MET A 421 -26.70 -68.32 -27.06
C MET A 421 -27.51 -68.55 -28.32
N LYS A 422 -27.69 -69.79 -28.70
CA LYS A 422 -28.50 -70.17 -29.89
C LYS A 422 -30.00 -70.05 -29.63
N LEU A 423 -30.49 -70.47 -28.47
CA LEU A 423 -31.91 -70.45 -28.13
C LEU A 423 -32.51 -69.09 -27.99
N LEU A 424 -31.77 -68.19 -27.33
CA LEU A 424 -32.26 -66.84 -26.98
C LEU A 424 -31.69 -65.69 -27.87
N ASP A 425 -30.81 -66.08 -28.80
CA ASP A 425 -30.04 -65.13 -29.57
C ASP A 425 -29.39 -64.07 -28.66
N VAL A 426 -28.53 -64.54 -27.75
CA VAL A 426 -27.78 -63.80 -26.78
C VAL A 426 -26.30 -64.03 -26.92
N ASP A 427 -25.47 -63.09 -26.47
CA ASP A 427 -24.02 -63.24 -26.48
C ASP A 427 -23.52 -64.06 -25.24
N GLU A 428 -22.19 -64.28 -25.22
CA GLU A 428 -21.54 -65.01 -24.18
C GLU A 428 -21.70 -64.36 -22.77
N ILE A 429 -21.65 -63.01 -22.69
CA ILE A 429 -21.79 -62.27 -21.42
C ILE A 429 -23.21 -62.47 -20.85
N GLN A 430 -24.23 -62.31 -21.72
CA GLN A 430 -25.62 -62.53 -21.37
C GLN A 430 -25.88 -63.95 -21.00
N ALA A 431 -25.36 -64.98 -21.73
CA ALA A 431 -25.51 -66.37 -21.46
C ALA A 431 -24.88 -66.77 -20.12
N ASN A 432 -23.68 -66.29 -19.79
CA ASN A 432 -23.05 -66.52 -18.50
C ASN A 432 -23.87 -65.82 -17.37
N ALA A 433 -24.36 -64.67 -17.53
CA ALA A 433 -25.22 -63.98 -16.56
C ALA A 433 -26.51 -64.76 -16.32
N ILE A 434 -27.11 -65.36 -17.36
CA ILE A 434 -28.31 -66.24 -17.21
C ILE A 434 -27.98 -67.48 -16.42
N LEU A 435 -26.82 -68.10 -16.64
CA LEU A 435 -26.38 -69.28 -15.88
C LEU A 435 -26.15 -68.98 -14.40
N ASP A 436 -25.64 -67.78 -14.11
CA ASP A 436 -25.39 -67.33 -12.74
C ASP A 436 -26.65 -66.79 -12.06
N MET A 437 -27.80 -66.74 -12.75
CA MET A 437 -29.03 -66.16 -12.21
C MET A 437 -29.59 -66.99 -11.07
N GLN A 438 -29.81 -66.35 -9.94
CA GLN A 438 -30.43 -67.06 -8.76
C GLN A 438 -31.89 -67.35 -9.03
N LEU A 439 -32.33 -68.61 -8.65
CA LEU A 439 -33.70 -69.09 -8.84
C LEU A 439 -34.77 -68.15 -8.26
N ARG A 440 -34.49 -67.39 -7.18
CA ARG A 440 -35.43 -66.43 -6.61
C ARG A 440 -35.85 -65.33 -7.60
N ARG A 441 -35.01 -65.00 -8.61
CA ARG A 441 -35.30 -64.00 -9.61
C ARG A 441 -36.35 -64.37 -10.64
N ILE A 442 -36.76 -65.66 -10.62
CA ILE A 442 -37.80 -66.20 -11.50
C ILE A 442 -39.21 -65.82 -11.03
N ALA A 443 -39.38 -65.37 -9.79
CA ALA A 443 -40.66 -64.96 -9.26
C ALA A 443 -41.23 -63.73 -10.02
N ALA A 444 -42.57 -63.73 -10.20
CA ALA A 444 -43.25 -62.64 -10.94
C ALA A 444 -42.96 -61.22 -10.47
N LEU A 445 -42.80 -61.04 -9.14
CA LEU A 445 -42.44 -59.78 -8.52
C LEU A 445 -41.02 -59.34 -8.88
N GLU A 446 -40.09 -60.26 -8.99
CA GLU A 446 -38.70 -59.97 -9.36
C GLU A 446 -38.58 -59.68 -10.86
N ARG A 447 -39.41 -60.33 -11.71
CA ARG A 447 -39.51 -59.97 -13.14
C ARG A 447 -39.93 -58.50 -13.33
N GLN A 448 -40.93 -58.03 -12.60
CA GLN A 448 -41.37 -56.64 -12.69
C GLN A 448 -40.21 -55.66 -12.27
N LYS A 449 -39.46 -55.99 -11.24
CA LYS A 449 -38.29 -55.16 -10.82
C LYS A 449 -37.21 -55.11 -11.88
N ILE A 450 -36.96 -56.22 -12.60
CA ILE A 450 -35.99 -56.28 -13.70
C ILE A 450 -36.45 -55.39 -14.86
N ASN A 451 -37.73 -55.41 -15.21
CA ASN A 451 -38.29 -54.50 -16.21
C ASN A 451 -38.18 -53.03 -15.78
N ASP A 452 -38.60 -52.72 -14.55
CA ASP A 452 -38.55 -51.33 -14.03
C ASP A 452 -37.09 -50.82 -13.98
N GLU A 453 -36.12 -51.68 -13.61
CA GLU A 453 -34.68 -51.34 -13.63
C GLU A 453 -34.21 -51.13 -15.06
N TYR A 454 -34.59 -51.97 -16.03
CA TYR A 454 -34.20 -51.83 -17.43
C TYR A 454 -34.75 -50.56 -18.06
N ASP A 455 -36.03 -50.23 -17.81
CA ASP A 455 -36.67 -49.01 -18.35
C ASP A 455 -36.03 -47.73 -17.75
N SER A 456 -35.70 -47.77 -16.47
CA SER A 456 -34.98 -46.68 -15.81
C SER A 456 -33.58 -46.50 -16.41
N LEU A 457 -32.84 -47.58 -16.62
CA LEU A 457 -31.52 -47.54 -17.24
C LEU A 457 -31.56 -47.00 -18.68
N MET A 458 -32.60 -47.45 -19.46
CA MET A 458 -32.77 -46.91 -20.84
C MET A 458 -33.05 -45.43 -20.86
N THR A 459 -33.83 -44.91 -19.91
CA THR A 459 -34.10 -43.50 -19.75
C THR A 459 -32.79 -42.73 -19.44
N ASP A 460 -32.00 -43.25 -18.49
CA ASP A 460 -30.70 -42.69 -18.14
C ASP A 460 -29.70 -42.72 -19.30
N ILE A 461 -29.65 -43.82 -20.09
CA ILE A 461 -28.80 -43.96 -21.27
C ILE A 461 -29.16 -42.90 -22.32
N VAL A 462 -30.45 -42.63 -22.56
CA VAL A 462 -30.89 -41.59 -23.49
C VAL A 462 -30.44 -40.23 -23.01
N GLU A 463 -30.56 -39.93 -21.69
CA GLU A 463 -30.14 -38.65 -21.12
C GLU A 463 -28.61 -38.48 -21.20
N LEU A 464 -27.82 -39.51 -20.85
CA LEU A 464 -26.37 -39.47 -20.91
C LEU A 464 -25.89 -39.26 -22.36
N ASN A 465 -26.49 -39.94 -23.34
CA ASN A 465 -26.21 -39.68 -24.76
C ASN A 465 -26.55 -38.26 -25.18
N ALA A 466 -27.67 -37.71 -24.72
CA ALA A 466 -28.04 -36.35 -25.02
C ALA A 466 -27.07 -35.30 -24.40
N ILE A 467 -26.47 -35.63 -23.23
CA ILE A 467 -25.40 -34.80 -22.63
C ILE A 467 -24.13 -34.84 -23.52
N LEU A 468 -23.72 -36.02 -23.97
CA LEU A 468 -22.54 -36.16 -24.83
C LEU A 468 -22.69 -35.46 -26.17
N ALA A 469 -23.92 -35.40 -26.68
CA ALA A 469 -24.23 -34.79 -27.98
C ALA A 469 -24.36 -33.24 -27.90
N SER A 470 -24.46 -32.60 -26.71
CA SER A 470 -24.78 -31.20 -26.56
C SER A 470 -23.77 -30.49 -25.66
N THR A 471 -22.97 -29.58 -26.25
CA THR A 471 -22.06 -28.71 -25.51
C THR A 471 -22.80 -27.80 -24.52
N ASP A 472 -23.99 -27.36 -24.88
CA ASP A 472 -24.80 -26.50 -23.99
C ASP A 472 -25.28 -27.23 -22.75
N LYS A 473 -25.63 -28.53 -22.88
CA LYS A 473 -25.95 -29.35 -21.72
C LYS A 473 -24.73 -29.57 -20.82
N GLN A 474 -23.56 -29.83 -21.40
CA GLN A 474 -22.30 -30.00 -20.67
C GLN A 474 -21.96 -28.73 -19.87
N ARG A 475 -22.02 -27.57 -20.50
CA ARG A 475 -21.83 -26.26 -19.85
C ARG A 475 -22.89 -26.00 -18.77
N GLY A 476 -24.14 -26.37 -19.03
CA GLY A 476 -25.23 -26.26 -18.07
C GLY A 476 -24.98 -27.08 -16.79
N ILE A 477 -24.43 -28.29 -16.92
CA ILE A 477 -24.04 -29.14 -15.77
C ILE A 477 -22.91 -28.48 -14.98
N VAL A 478 -21.84 -28.01 -15.64
CA VAL A 478 -20.73 -27.29 -14.97
C VAL A 478 -21.26 -26.10 -14.20
N LYS A 479 -22.15 -25.27 -14.82
CA LYS A 479 -22.76 -24.12 -14.18
C LYS A 479 -23.53 -24.51 -12.91
N ASN A 480 -24.43 -25.49 -13.01
CA ASN A 480 -25.29 -25.89 -11.91
C ASN A 480 -24.48 -26.48 -10.74
N GLU A 481 -23.52 -27.33 -11.02
CA GLU A 481 -22.63 -27.91 -10.00
C GLU A 481 -21.75 -26.84 -9.33
N LEU A 482 -21.28 -25.84 -10.05
CA LEU A 482 -20.54 -24.72 -9.46
C LEU A 482 -21.43 -23.83 -8.60
N ILE A 483 -22.67 -23.53 -9.02
CA ILE A 483 -23.63 -22.75 -8.23
C ILE A 483 -23.95 -23.45 -6.92
N GLU A 484 -24.17 -24.78 -6.95
CA GLU A 484 -24.38 -25.58 -5.72
C GLU A 484 -23.20 -25.43 -4.77
N LEU A 485 -21.96 -25.58 -5.28
CA LEU A 485 -20.73 -25.47 -4.51
C LEU A 485 -20.53 -24.09 -3.92
N VAL A 486 -20.72 -23.03 -4.73
CA VAL A 486 -20.63 -21.63 -4.30
C VAL A 486 -21.66 -21.31 -3.23
N THR A 487 -22.88 -21.86 -3.33
CA THR A 487 -23.93 -21.69 -2.33
C THR A 487 -23.54 -22.34 -1.01
N LYS A 488 -22.92 -23.51 -1.06
CA LYS A 488 -22.54 -24.29 0.12
C LYS A 488 -21.29 -23.74 0.83
N TYR A 489 -20.27 -23.31 0.09
CA TYR A 489 -18.94 -22.96 0.64
C TYR A 489 -18.58 -21.47 0.47
N GLY A 490 -19.34 -20.71 -0.29
CA GLY A 490 -19.07 -19.30 -0.51
C GLY A 490 -19.32 -18.44 0.74
N ASP A 491 -18.37 -17.59 1.06
CA ASP A 491 -18.43 -16.62 2.17
C ASP A 491 -18.30 -15.18 1.66
N ASP A 492 -18.40 -14.23 2.57
CA ASP A 492 -18.25 -12.81 2.24
C ASP A 492 -16.78 -12.45 2.05
N ARG A 493 -16.54 -11.41 1.26
CA ARG A 493 -15.21 -10.85 1.05
C ARG A 493 -14.60 -10.39 2.37
N ARG A 494 -13.34 -10.77 2.60
CA ARG A 494 -12.59 -10.42 3.81
C ARG A 494 -11.77 -9.14 3.63
N THR A 495 -11.10 -8.99 2.48
CA THR A 495 -10.25 -7.84 2.17
C THR A 495 -11.08 -6.70 1.59
N GLN A 496 -10.95 -5.51 2.15
CA GLN A 496 -11.61 -4.30 1.65
C GLN A 496 -10.73 -3.57 0.63
N ILE A 497 -11.35 -3.02 -0.41
CA ILE A 497 -10.66 -2.23 -1.43
C ILE A 497 -11.03 -0.77 -1.19
N VAL A 498 -10.03 0.06 -0.90
CA VAL A 498 -10.20 1.49 -0.63
C VAL A 498 -9.58 2.33 -1.75
N ALA A 499 -10.07 3.55 -1.93
CA ALA A 499 -9.48 4.48 -2.90
C ALA A 499 -8.03 4.81 -2.52
N SER A 500 -7.20 5.07 -3.53
CA SER A 500 -5.84 5.58 -3.28
C SER A 500 -5.94 7.04 -2.84
N GLU A 501 -5.40 7.36 -1.67
CA GLU A 501 -5.27 8.74 -1.17
C GLU A 501 -4.07 9.48 -1.79
N GLY A 502 -3.41 8.91 -2.78
CA GLY A 502 -2.15 9.39 -3.32
C GLY A 502 -0.92 8.89 -2.54
N ASP A 503 0.26 9.16 -3.05
CA ASP A 503 1.51 8.89 -2.33
C ASP A 503 1.64 9.85 -1.14
N PHE A 504 2.15 9.39 -0.01
CA PHE A 504 2.45 10.26 1.14
C PHE A 504 3.40 11.38 0.72
N SER A 505 2.97 12.62 0.90
CA SER A 505 3.85 13.76 0.76
C SER A 505 4.88 13.76 1.90
N ALA A 506 6.00 14.46 1.72
CA ALA A 506 6.96 14.64 2.81
C ALA A 506 6.31 15.32 4.02
N GLU A 507 5.30 16.16 3.77
CA GLU A 507 4.52 16.88 4.79
C GLU A 507 3.63 15.97 5.63
N ASP A 508 3.06 14.90 5.04
CA ASP A 508 2.24 13.93 5.78
C ASP A 508 3.02 13.14 6.85
N LEU A 509 4.35 13.20 6.76
CA LEU A 509 5.26 12.51 7.66
C LEU A 509 5.81 13.41 8.77
N ILE A 510 5.50 14.72 8.73
CA ILE A 510 6.02 15.75 9.63
C ILE A 510 4.83 16.35 10.41
N PRO A 511 4.93 16.47 11.75
CA PRO A 511 3.88 17.10 12.53
C PRO A 511 3.67 18.55 12.11
N ASP A 512 2.41 18.96 11.89
CA ASP A 512 2.03 20.37 11.75
C ASP A 512 2.00 20.99 13.16
N GLN A 513 2.97 21.87 13.43
CA GLN A 513 3.13 22.51 14.74
C GLN A 513 3.80 23.85 14.60
N ASP A 514 3.48 24.77 15.52
CA ASP A 514 4.09 26.08 15.54
C ASP A 514 5.52 26.02 16.08
N VAL A 515 6.41 26.65 15.34
CA VAL A 515 7.84 26.77 15.69
C VAL A 515 8.28 28.22 15.56
N VAL A 516 9.24 28.60 16.39
CA VAL A 516 9.91 29.89 16.31
C VAL A 516 11.06 29.75 15.32
N VAL A 517 11.01 30.52 14.26
CA VAL A 517 12.07 30.65 13.26
C VAL A 517 12.99 31.79 13.69
N THR A 518 14.28 31.51 13.81
CA THR A 518 15.32 32.50 14.13
C THR A 518 16.34 32.54 12.99
N ILE A 519 16.58 33.71 12.45
CA ILE A 519 17.57 33.92 11.40
C ILE A 519 18.47 35.08 11.81
N THR A 520 19.78 34.88 11.73
CA THR A 520 20.77 35.92 12.08
C THR A 520 21.22 36.69 10.83
N ARG A 521 21.75 37.88 11.04
CA ARG A 521 22.33 38.72 9.95
C ARG A 521 23.48 38.01 9.23
N GLY A 522 24.22 37.17 9.96
CA GLY A 522 25.27 36.32 9.41
C GLY A 522 24.74 35.11 8.62
N GLY A 523 23.42 34.97 8.47
CA GLY A 523 22.80 33.90 7.66
C GLY A 523 22.62 32.56 8.38
N TYR A 524 22.74 32.49 9.72
CA TYR A 524 22.42 31.28 10.48
C TYR A 524 20.92 31.19 10.73
N SER A 525 20.34 30.04 10.47
CA SER A 525 18.91 29.80 10.65
C SER A 525 18.67 28.57 11.52
N LYS A 526 17.60 28.58 12.28
CA LYS A 526 17.06 27.45 13.03
C LYS A 526 15.57 27.59 13.24
N ARG A 527 14.95 26.46 13.55
CA ARG A 527 13.60 26.40 14.12
C ARG A 527 13.68 25.83 15.55
N THR A 528 12.82 26.30 16.41
CA THR A 528 12.73 25.84 17.81
C THR A 528 11.27 25.73 18.16
N MET A 529 10.87 24.71 18.91
CA MET A 529 9.48 24.52 19.37
C MET A 529 8.98 25.79 20.07
N ALA A 530 7.80 26.28 19.71
CA ALA A 530 7.22 27.51 20.29
C ALA A 530 7.01 27.39 21.81
N ASP A 531 6.70 26.21 22.31
CA ASP A 531 6.52 25.91 23.74
C ASP A 531 7.76 26.23 24.60
N LEU A 532 8.96 26.23 24.03
CA LEU A 532 10.19 26.60 24.74
C LEU A 532 10.34 28.11 25.00
N TYR A 533 9.48 28.93 24.37
CA TYR A 533 9.43 30.39 24.51
C TYR A 533 8.24 30.90 25.33
N ARG A 534 7.49 30.04 26.05
CA ARG A 534 6.34 30.43 26.85
C ARG A 534 6.66 31.56 27.79
N SER A 535 5.74 32.53 27.86
CA SER A 535 5.85 33.86 28.51
C SER A 535 6.33 33.81 29.96
N GLN A 536 7.36 34.60 30.26
CA GLN A 536 7.70 35.00 31.66
C GLN A 536 6.85 36.18 32.08
N ARG A 537 6.41 36.15 33.36
CA ARG A 537 5.68 37.28 34.00
C ARG A 537 6.55 38.56 34.05
N ARG A 538 5.90 39.76 34.10
CA ARG A 538 6.53 41.05 34.22
C ARG A 538 7.72 41.07 35.19
N GLY A 539 8.85 41.68 34.74
CA GLY A 539 10.06 41.86 35.56
C GLY A 539 11.16 40.81 35.37
N GLY A 540 11.03 39.86 34.41
CA GLY A 540 12.08 38.93 34.06
C GLY A 540 13.23 39.60 33.27
N ARG A 541 14.47 39.18 33.50
CA ARG A 541 15.59 39.44 32.57
C ARG A 541 15.33 38.76 31.25
N GLY A 542 15.36 39.45 30.11
CA GLY A 542 15.10 38.88 28.77
C GLY A 542 15.86 37.59 28.53
N VAL A 543 15.30 36.77 27.64
CA VAL A 543 15.79 35.42 27.33
C VAL A 543 16.77 35.49 26.17
N LYS A 544 17.95 34.85 26.28
CA LYS A 544 18.87 34.72 25.15
C LYS A 544 18.20 33.85 24.06
N GLY A 545 18.00 34.40 22.86
CA GLY A 545 17.37 33.70 21.73
C GLY A 545 18.31 32.85 20.87
N ALA A 546 19.63 33.05 20.95
CA ALA A 546 20.64 32.26 20.26
C ALA A 546 22.04 32.50 20.86
N ALA A 547 22.94 31.51 20.73
CA ALA A 547 24.37 31.68 20.91
C ALA A 547 24.95 32.32 19.63
N LEU A 548 25.22 33.60 19.72
CA LEU A 548 25.76 34.40 18.59
C LEU A 548 27.28 34.34 18.57
N LYS A 549 27.90 34.49 17.35
CA LYS A 549 29.32 34.83 17.25
C LYS A 549 29.49 36.30 17.70
N GLU A 550 30.71 36.69 18.13
CA GLU A 550 31.09 38.10 18.17
C GLU A 550 30.74 38.72 16.82
N ASP A 551 29.91 39.80 16.82
CA ASP A 551 29.41 40.54 15.65
C ASP A 551 28.21 39.93 14.88
N ASP A 552 27.57 38.81 15.25
CA ASP A 552 26.34 38.35 14.64
C ASP A 552 25.10 38.74 15.47
N VAL A 553 23.99 39.02 14.80
CA VAL A 553 22.77 39.55 15.42
C VAL A 553 21.55 38.83 14.85
N VAL A 554 20.54 38.56 15.69
CA VAL A 554 19.25 38.05 15.21
C VAL A 554 18.57 39.15 14.42
N ASP A 555 18.24 38.87 13.17
CA ASP A 555 17.64 39.82 12.23
C ASP A 555 16.15 39.51 11.98
N HIS A 556 15.80 38.23 11.92
CA HIS A 556 14.41 37.76 11.78
C HIS A 556 14.06 36.77 12.88
N PHE A 557 12.93 37.01 13.52
CA PHE A 557 12.37 36.20 14.60
C PHE A 557 10.85 36.24 14.51
N PHE A 558 10.23 35.09 14.19
CA PHE A 558 8.78 34.97 14.01
C PHE A 558 8.31 33.55 14.24
N VAL A 559 7.00 33.38 14.45
CA VAL A 559 6.34 32.08 14.56
C VAL A 559 5.81 31.69 13.19
N ALA A 560 5.95 30.40 12.83
CA ALA A 560 5.41 29.82 11.61
C ALA A 560 5.09 28.35 11.85
N SER A 561 4.13 27.78 11.06
CA SER A 561 3.90 26.33 11.04
C SER A 561 5.05 25.60 10.37
N THR A 562 5.35 24.38 10.81
CA THR A 562 6.33 23.49 10.16
C THR A 562 6.03 23.27 8.67
N HIS A 563 4.76 23.37 8.26
CA HIS A 563 4.29 23.19 6.90
C HIS A 563 4.29 24.45 6.04
N ASP A 564 4.56 25.63 6.63
CA ASP A 564 4.59 26.89 5.92
C ASP A 564 5.77 26.97 4.94
N TRP A 565 5.58 27.75 3.87
CA TRP A 565 6.65 28.17 2.99
C TRP A 565 7.36 29.40 3.56
N LEU A 566 8.68 29.42 3.47
CA LEU A 566 9.50 30.58 3.71
C LEU A 566 10.05 31.10 2.38
N LEU A 567 9.78 32.37 2.10
CA LEU A 567 10.37 33.10 0.99
C LEU A 567 11.49 34.01 1.50
N PHE A 568 12.71 33.71 1.10
CA PHE A 568 13.92 34.44 1.46
C PHE A 568 14.27 35.45 0.34
N PHE A 569 13.99 36.72 0.56
CA PHE A 569 14.36 37.77 -0.36
C PHE A 569 15.77 38.24 -0.05
N THR A 570 16.64 38.31 -1.09
CA THR A 570 18.02 38.74 -0.93
C THR A 570 18.18 40.21 -1.32
N ASN A 571 19.21 40.87 -0.76
CA ASN A 571 19.60 42.23 -1.10
C ASN A 571 19.86 42.42 -2.62
N GLN A 572 20.23 41.35 -3.34
CA GLN A 572 20.48 41.33 -4.78
C GLN A 572 19.21 41.13 -5.63
N GLY A 573 18.01 41.19 -5.03
CA GLY A 573 16.73 41.10 -5.76
C GLY A 573 16.32 39.72 -6.19
N ARG A 574 16.83 38.71 -5.55
CA ARG A 574 16.42 37.28 -5.75
C ARG A 574 15.55 36.81 -4.61
N VAL A 575 14.79 35.75 -4.89
CA VAL A 575 14.00 35.04 -3.88
C VAL A 575 14.30 33.56 -3.96
N TYR A 576 14.48 32.94 -2.80
CA TYR A 576 14.61 31.50 -2.59
C TYR A 576 13.45 31.04 -1.73
N ARG A 577 13.06 29.76 -1.86
CA ARG A 577 12.01 29.19 -1.03
C ARG A 577 12.47 27.92 -0.33
N ALA A 578 11.98 27.69 0.87
CA ALA A 578 12.13 26.47 1.62
C ALA A 578 10.89 26.25 2.49
N LYS A 579 10.63 25.01 2.87
CA LYS A 579 9.63 24.71 3.91
C LYS A 579 10.24 24.95 5.28
N VAL A 580 9.43 25.38 6.24
CA VAL A 580 9.88 25.59 7.62
C VAL A 580 10.49 24.32 8.21
N HIS A 581 9.93 23.14 7.90
CA HIS A 581 10.46 21.86 8.37
C HIS A 581 11.85 21.50 7.82
N GLU A 582 12.30 22.13 6.72
CA GLU A 582 13.64 21.95 6.16
C GLU A 582 14.71 22.69 6.97
N LEU A 583 14.31 23.68 7.76
CA LEU A 583 15.23 24.37 8.67
C LEU A 583 15.70 23.40 9.78
N PRO A 584 16.96 23.54 10.24
CA PRO A 584 17.49 22.71 11.30
C PRO A 584 16.71 22.87 12.60
N ASP A 585 16.26 21.74 13.17
CA ASP A 585 15.65 21.70 14.49
C ASP A 585 16.74 21.85 15.56
N ALA A 586 16.68 22.88 16.39
CA ALA A 586 17.73 23.19 17.34
C ALA A 586 17.16 23.82 18.60
N GLY A 587 17.79 23.53 19.73
CA GLY A 587 17.44 24.12 21.00
C GLY A 587 17.62 25.65 21.00
N ARG A 588 16.98 26.31 21.99
CA ARG A 588 16.98 27.76 22.11
C ARG A 588 18.39 28.39 22.12
N ASP A 589 19.33 27.75 22.78
CA ASP A 589 20.71 28.25 22.92
C ASP A 589 21.65 27.81 21.79
N ALA A 590 21.15 26.99 20.85
CA ALA A 590 21.95 26.53 19.71
C ALA A 590 22.05 27.61 18.63
N ARG A 591 23.15 27.58 17.88
CA ARG A 591 23.43 28.56 16.79
C ARG A 591 22.60 28.30 15.53
N GLY A 592 22.22 27.04 15.24
CA GLY A 592 21.62 26.63 13.96
C GLY A 592 22.65 26.37 12.87
N GLN A 593 22.19 26.35 11.61
CA GLN A 593 23.00 26.15 10.42
C GLN A 593 22.91 27.35 9.48
N HIS A 594 23.97 27.56 8.71
CA HIS A 594 23.97 28.62 7.71
C HIS A 594 23.04 28.28 6.55
N VAL A 595 22.21 29.26 6.12
CA VAL A 595 21.20 29.09 5.06
C VAL A 595 21.79 28.66 3.71
N ALA A 596 23.08 28.94 3.47
CA ALA A 596 23.79 28.46 2.28
C ALA A 596 23.88 26.93 2.18
N ASN A 597 23.65 26.19 3.28
CA ASN A 597 23.55 24.73 3.26
C ASN A 597 22.18 24.25 2.74
N LEU A 598 21.18 25.12 2.76
CA LEU A 598 19.81 24.81 2.33
C LEU A 598 19.53 25.41 0.93
N MET A 599 20.13 26.55 0.63
CA MET A 599 19.86 27.35 -0.59
C MET A 599 21.15 27.76 -1.25
N ALA A 600 21.17 27.67 -2.59
CA ALA A 600 22.34 28.07 -3.39
C ALA A 600 22.44 29.59 -3.57
N PHE A 601 22.76 30.33 -2.50
CA PHE A 601 22.99 31.74 -2.56
C PHE A 601 24.23 32.09 -3.43
N LYS A 602 24.16 33.18 -4.15
CA LYS A 602 25.31 33.71 -4.85
C LYS A 602 26.29 34.35 -3.87
N PRO A 603 27.57 34.54 -4.27
CA PRO A 603 28.52 35.28 -3.46
C PRO A 603 27.97 36.68 -3.08
N GLU A 604 28.16 37.05 -1.81
CA GLU A 604 27.72 38.35 -1.24
C GLU A 604 26.19 38.57 -1.16
N GLU A 605 25.36 37.56 -1.52
CA GLU A 605 23.93 37.63 -1.23
C GLU A 605 23.70 37.58 0.28
N LYS A 606 22.86 38.49 0.79
CA LYS A 606 22.39 38.55 2.19
C LYS A 606 20.88 38.53 2.19
N ILE A 607 20.30 37.96 3.23
CA ILE A 607 18.85 37.98 3.44
C ILE A 607 18.44 39.43 3.77
N ALA A 608 17.51 39.97 2.99
CA ALA A 608 16.92 41.30 3.20
C ALA A 608 15.58 41.19 3.93
N GLN A 609 14.75 40.18 3.58
CA GLN A 609 13.45 39.94 4.18
C GLN A 609 13.10 38.48 4.09
N VAL A 610 12.38 37.98 5.08
CA VAL A 610 11.78 36.64 5.06
C VAL A 610 10.28 36.75 5.27
N LEU A 611 9.50 36.04 4.46
CA LEU A 611 8.05 35.96 4.59
C LEU A 611 7.65 34.52 4.79
N ALA A 612 6.82 34.23 5.79
CA ALA A 612 6.15 32.95 5.96
C ALA A 612 4.78 33.02 5.30
N LEU A 613 4.42 31.97 4.55
CA LEU A 613 3.11 31.84 3.93
C LEU A 613 2.64 30.39 3.92
N LYS A 614 1.36 30.20 4.21
CA LYS A 614 0.73 28.89 4.18
C LYS A 614 0.67 28.33 2.76
N ASP A 615 0.27 29.18 1.82
CA ASP A 615 0.21 28.90 0.39
C ASP A 615 0.29 30.20 -0.42
N TYR A 616 0.35 30.08 -1.76
CA TYR A 616 0.46 31.25 -2.66
C TYR A 616 -0.89 31.93 -2.98
N THR A 617 -1.97 31.53 -2.30
CA THR A 617 -3.31 32.13 -2.43
C THR A 617 -3.66 33.04 -1.23
N ILE A 618 -2.83 33.08 -0.18
CA ILE A 618 -3.04 33.84 1.06
C ILE A 618 -3.16 35.35 0.82
N SER A 619 -2.54 35.86 -0.26
CA SER A 619 -2.62 37.25 -0.67
C SER A 619 -2.51 37.35 -2.19
N PRO A 620 -3.21 38.30 -2.84
CA PRO A 620 -3.13 38.45 -4.30
C PRO A 620 -1.78 38.99 -4.78
N PHE A 621 -1.10 39.79 -3.97
CA PHE A 621 0.13 40.47 -4.41
C PHE A 621 1.23 40.44 -3.34
N LEU A 622 2.45 40.57 -3.83
CA LEU A 622 3.66 40.83 -3.10
C LEU A 622 4.24 42.19 -3.57
N VAL A 623 4.64 43.02 -2.60
CA VAL A 623 5.36 44.28 -2.90
C VAL A 623 6.79 44.18 -2.39
N LEU A 624 7.72 44.59 -3.22
CA LEU A 624 9.14 44.78 -2.89
C LEU A 624 9.49 46.27 -2.88
N ALA A 625 10.35 46.66 -1.95
CA ALA A 625 10.88 47.98 -1.88
C ALA A 625 12.41 47.97 -1.85
N THR A 626 13.05 48.93 -2.59
CA THR A 626 14.50 49.03 -2.67
C THR A 626 15.02 50.22 -1.87
N LYS A 627 16.27 50.15 -1.48
CA LYS A 627 16.99 51.22 -0.75
C LYS A 627 16.95 52.57 -1.49
N GLY A 628 16.96 52.51 -2.82
CA GLY A 628 16.80 53.65 -3.72
C GLY A 628 15.38 54.20 -3.83
N GLY A 629 14.40 53.61 -3.10
CA GLY A 629 13.02 54.06 -3.06
C GLY A 629 12.14 53.61 -4.21
N LEU A 630 12.55 52.58 -4.97
CA LEU A 630 11.68 51.92 -5.92
C LEU A 630 10.75 50.96 -5.19
N VAL A 631 9.52 50.86 -5.69
CA VAL A 631 8.52 49.87 -5.22
C VAL A 631 7.99 49.10 -6.42
N LYS A 632 7.68 47.85 -6.18
CA LYS A 632 7.17 46.93 -7.21
C LYS A 632 6.11 45.99 -6.66
N LYS A 633 4.92 45.96 -7.25
CA LYS A 633 3.81 45.06 -6.97
C LYS A 633 3.82 43.94 -7.99
N THR A 634 3.77 42.68 -7.54
CA THR A 634 3.78 41.47 -8.39
C THR A 634 2.74 40.46 -7.87
N PRO A 635 1.99 39.80 -8.74
CA PRO A 635 1.10 38.72 -8.30
C PRO A 635 1.86 37.65 -7.53
N LEU A 636 1.37 37.25 -6.34
CA LEU A 636 2.07 36.29 -5.46
C LEU A 636 2.29 34.92 -6.13
N VAL A 637 1.34 34.49 -6.96
CA VAL A 637 1.40 33.23 -7.70
C VAL A 637 2.62 33.11 -8.64
N GLU A 638 3.18 34.24 -9.10
CA GLU A 638 4.39 34.23 -9.91
C GLU A 638 5.64 33.73 -9.18
N PHE A 639 5.59 33.66 -7.88
CA PHE A 639 6.68 33.17 -7.02
C PHE A 639 6.55 31.66 -6.72
N ASP A 640 5.44 31.03 -7.11
CA ASP A 640 5.28 29.56 -6.99
C ASP A 640 6.05 28.85 -8.12
N SER A 641 7.25 28.42 -7.82
CA SER A 641 8.12 27.76 -8.79
C SER A 641 8.98 26.72 -8.12
N PRO A 642 9.10 25.51 -8.70
CA PRO A 642 9.92 24.43 -8.15
C PRO A 642 11.44 24.65 -8.28
N ARG A 643 11.89 25.78 -8.80
CA ARG A 643 13.32 26.05 -9.05
C ARG A 643 14.07 26.30 -7.74
N THR A 644 15.05 25.46 -7.43
CA THR A 644 15.89 25.56 -6.22
C THR A 644 17.01 26.59 -6.32
N GLY A 645 17.42 27.00 -7.52
CA GLY A 645 18.48 27.96 -7.76
C GLY A 645 18.10 29.46 -7.59
N GLY A 646 16.93 29.71 -6.98
CA GLY A 646 16.38 31.04 -6.75
C GLY A 646 15.81 31.70 -8.02
N LEU A 647 14.87 32.61 -7.83
CA LEU A 647 14.19 33.39 -8.88
C LEU A 647 14.59 34.85 -8.81
N ILE A 648 14.62 35.55 -9.96
CA ILE A 648 14.69 37.01 -9.99
C ILE A 648 13.34 37.51 -9.45
N ALA A 649 13.38 38.23 -8.34
CA ALA A 649 12.22 38.84 -7.72
C ALA A 649 12.05 40.31 -8.20
N ILE A 650 13.16 41.04 -8.44
CA ILE A 650 13.21 42.40 -8.97
C ILE A 650 14.54 42.61 -9.69
N SER A 651 14.54 43.35 -10.80
CA SER A 651 15.78 43.83 -11.47
C SER A 651 16.23 45.13 -10.83
N LEU A 652 17.33 45.04 -10.09
CA LEU A 652 17.87 46.21 -9.36
C LEU A 652 18.66 47.13 -10.31
N LYS A 653 18.68 48.44 -10.01
CA LYS A 653 19.62 49.40 -10.59
C LYS A 653 21.01 49.20 -9.97
N PRO A 654 22.08 49.66 -10.64
CA PRO A 654 23.42 49.62 -10.06
C PRO A 654 23.46 50.29 -8.67
N HIS A 655 24.06 49.57 -7.70
CA HIS A 655 24.19 49.99 -6.27
C HIS A 655 22.89 50.10 -5.48
N ASP A 656 21.78 49.57 -6.01
CA ASP A 656 20.52 49.48 -5.25
C ASP A 656 20.37 48.10 -4.62
N GLU A 657 19.62 47.99 -3.52
CA GLU A 657 19.40 46.79 -2.76
C GLU A 657 17.93 46.66 -2.37
N VAL A 658 17.40 45.44 -2.28
CA VAL A 658 16.10 45.19 -1.67
C VAL A 658 16.22 45.38 -0.17
N VAL A 659 15.29 46.12 0.44
CA VAL A 659 15.25 46.35 1.89
C VAL A 659 13.97 45.81 2.55
N SER A 660 12.89 45.67 1.79
CA SER A 660 11.62 45.20 2.37
C SER A 660 10.78 44.43 1.36
N ALA A 661 10.04 43.47 1.85
CA ALA A 661 9.03 42.70 1.13
C ALA A 661 7.77 42.53 2.01
N SER A 662 6.58 42.67 1.42
CA SER A 662 5.32 42.56 2.14
C SER A 662 4.22 41.95 1.27
N LEU A 663 3.36 41.14 1.84
CA LEU A 663 2.11 40.68 1.24
C LEU A 663 1.07 41.78 1.34
N ILE A 664 0.32 42.03 0.28
CA ILE A 664 -0.71 43.07 0.26
C ILE A 664 -1.96 42.66 -0.49
N ASN A 665 -3.07 43.26 -0.09
CA ASN A 665 -4.33 43.24 -0.83
C ASN A 665 -4.46 44.50 -1.70
N THR A 666 -5.42 44.49 -2.63
CA THR A 666 -5.60 45.57 -3.61
C THR A 666 -5.92 46.90 -2.93
N GLU A 667 -6.60 46.90 -1.81
CA GLU A 667 -7.09 48.10 -1.09
C GLU A 667 -6.18 48.55 0.05
N ASP A 668 -5.07 47.85 0.28
CA ASP A 668 -4.10 48.21 1.29
C ASP A 668 -3.34 49.48 0.93
N GLU A 669 -2.77 50.10 1.93
CA GLU A 669 -1.87 51.24 1.76
C GLU A 669 -0.44 50.88 2.17
N LEU A 670 0.49 51.60 1.61
CA LEU A 670 1.92 51.45 1.90
C LEU A 670 2.47 52.69 2.57
N LEU A 671 3.22 52.47 3.65
CA LEU A 671 3.99 53.48 4.34
C LEU A 671 5.48 53.22 4.11
N LEU A 672 6.14 54.11 3.36
CA LEU A 672 7.59 54.13 3.19
C LEU A 672 8.22 55.04 4.24
N VAL A 673 9.26 54.56 4.93
CA VAL A 673 9.97 55.37 5.95
C VAL A 673 11.46 55.41 5.61
N SER A 674 12.06 56.60 5.62
CA SER A 674 13.50 56.79 5.32
C SER A 674 14.36 56.75 6.55
N THR A 675 15.65 56.51 6.39
CA THR A 675 16.67 56.49 7.47
C THR A 675 16.76 57.83 8.23
N LYS A 676 16.47 58.94 7.59
CA LYS A 676 16.43 60.28 8.21
C LYS A 676 15.05 60.70 8.69
N GLY A 677 14.11 59.71 8.84
CA GLY A 677 12.82 59.93 9.49
C GLY A 677 11.78 60.65 8.63
N MET A 678 11.88 60.63 7.29
CA MET A 678 10.81 61.02 6.38
C MET A 678 9.89 59.83 6.10
N SER A 679 8.61 60.10 5.85
CA SER A 679 7.63 59.08 5.53
C SER A 679 6.67 59.46 4.43
N LEU A 680 6.25 58.48 3.60
CA LEU A 680 5.29 58.68 2.51
C LEU A 680 4.24 57.60 2.58
N ARG A 681 2.96 57.95 2.73
CA ARG A 681 1.81 57.01 2.71
C ARG A 681 1.05 57.18 1.40
N PHE A 682 0.77 56.06 0.74
CA PHE A 682 0.00 56.03 -0.51
C PHE A 682 -0.76 54.72 -0.68
N THR A 683 -1.81 54.70 -1.54
CA THR A 683 -2.62 53.50 -1.81
C THR A 683 -1.85 52.52 -2.69
N ALA A 684 -2.04 51.23 -2.49
CA ALA A 684 -1.47 50.15 -3.29
C ALA A 684 -2.42 49.68 -4.42
N ASP A 685 -3.50 50.44 -4.69
CA ASP A 685 -4.42 50.13 -5.79
C ASP A 685 -3.72 50.16 -7.18
N ASP A 686 -4.40 49.62 -8.18
CA ASP A 686 -3.83 49.51 -9.54
C ASP A 686 -3.62 50.87 -10.22
N GLY A 687 -4.29 51.92 -9.79
CA GLY A 687 -4.09 53.30 -10.26
C GLY A 687 -2.80 53.91 -9.75
N SER A 688 -2.47 53.62 -8.47
CA SER A 688 -1.26 54.11 -7.82
C SER A 688 -0.05 53.20 -8.02
N LEU A 689 -0.24 51.90 -7.95
CA LEU A 689 0.79 50.86 -8.09
C LEU A 689 0.32 49.68 -8.93
N ARG A 690 0.49 49.77 -10.25
CA ARG A 690 0.08 48.72 -11.17
C ARG A 690 0.88 47.42 -10.96
N PRO A 691 0.27 46.25 -11.02
CA PRO A 691 0.98 44.98 -11.00
C PRO A 691 1.98 44.83 -12.15
N MET A 692 3.15 44.26 -11.88
CA MET A 692 4.26 44.09 -12.82
C MET A 692 4.88 42.71 -12.66
N GLY A 693 5.41 42.17 -13.75
CA GLY A 693 6.10 40.89 -13.75
C GLY A 693 7.40 40.89 -12.94
N ARG A 694 7.84 39.70 -12.49
CA ARG A 694 9.02 39.55 -11.59
C ARG A 694 10.30 40.18 -12.05
N SER A 695 10.61 40.18 -13.34
CA SER A 695 11.87 40.68 -13.91
C SER A 695 11.93 42.20 -14.14
N THR A 696 10.93 42.95 -13.69
CA THR A 696 10.93 44.43 -13.84
C THR A 696 11.62 45.13 -12.67
N SER A 697 12.02 46.39 -12.86
CA SER A 697 12.72 47.17 -11.83
C SER A 697 11.80 47.94 -10.88
N GLY A 698 10.48 47.94 -11.11
CA GLY A 698 9.54 48.73 -10.32
C GLY A 698 9.45 50.21 -10.71
N VAL A 699 8.76 50.97 -9.89
CA VAL A 699 8.48 52.39 -10.06
C VAL A 699 8.92 53.22 -8.84
N ILE A 700 9.10 54.50 -8.99
CA ILE A 700 9.50 55.37 -7.86
C ILE A 700 8.38 55.44 -6.84
N GLY A 701 8.62 54.91 -5.63
CA GLY A 701 7.77 55.01 -4.46
C GLY A 701 8.02 56.29 -3.68
N MET A 702 9.28 56.55 -3.34
CA MET A 702 9.70 57.74 -2.56
C MET A 702 10.98 58.33 -3.15
N LYS A 703 11.13 59.64 -3.10
CA LYS A 703 12.37 60.37 -3.44
C LYS A 703 13.06 60.85 -2.17
N PHE A 704 14.39 60.85 -2.19
CA PHE A 704 15.20 61.21 -1.02
C PHE A 704 15.99 62.47 -1.25
N ARG A 705 16.30 63.16 -0.16
CA ARG A 705 17.32 64.19 -0.11
C ARG A 705 18.71 63.58 -0.05
N SER A 706 19.75 64.36 -0.32
CA SER A 706 21.12 63.84 -0.31
C SER A 706 21.49 63.15 1.02
N GLY A 707 22.02 61.91 0.85
CA GLY A 707 22.45 61.08 1.98
C GLY A 707 21.32 60.43 2.75
N ASP A 708 20.08 60.36 2.21
CA ASP A 708 18.95 59.62 2.78
C ASP A 708 18.61 58.44 1.88
N SER A 709 18.01 57.39 2.44
CA SER A 709 17.61 56.19 1.75
C SER A 709 16.39 55.55 2.42
N LEU A 710 15.75 54.61 1.75
CA LEU A 710 14.66 53.87 2.34
C LEU A 710 15.18 52.98 3.48
N LEU A 711 14.52 53.05 4.62
CA LEU A 711 14.76 52.18 5.79
C LEU A 711 13.87 50.95 5.69
N THR A 712 12.55 51.15 5.53
CA THR A 712 11.56 50.07 5.51
C THR A 712 10.29 50.52 4.79
N MET A 713 9.49 49.48 4.42
CA MET A 713 8.14 49.63 3.91
C MET A 713 7.20 48.84 4.83
N ALA A 714 6.15 49.48 5.33
CA ALA A 714 5.13 48.84 6.11
C ALA A 714 3.78 48.81 5.37
N ARG A 715 3.04 47.70 5.49
CA ARG A 715 1.66 47.56 5.04
C ARG A 715 0.73 48.22 6.05
N ILE A 716 -0.25 48.95 5.59
CA ILE A 716 -1.38 49.41 6.34
C ILE A 716 -2.61 48.73 5.81
N ASP A 717 -3.20 47.85 6.64
CA ASP A 717 -4.44 47.20 6.32
C ASP A 717 -5.58 48.22 6.25
N SER A 718 -6.30 48.28 5.14
CA SER A 718 -7.34 49.27 4.91
C SER A 718 -8.49 49.21 5.88
N GLU A 719 -8.85 47.97 6.30
CA GLU A 719 -9.95 47.73 7.25
C GLU A 719 -9.57 48.12 8.68
N LEU A 720 -8.28 48.04 9.04
CA LEU A 720 -7.77 48.24 10.38
C LEU A 720 -7.05 49.61 10.55
N ALA A 721 -6.96 50.43 9.51
CA ALA A 721 -6.20 51.68 9.49
C ALA A 721 -6.60 52.61 10.63
N ALA A 722 -7.89 52.77 10.91
CA ALA A 722 -8.42 53.65 11.98
C ALA A 722 -7.92 53.33 13.41
N HIS A 723 -7.51 52.10 13.65
CA HIS A 723 -7.00 51.62 14.95
C HIS A 723 -5.49 51.35 14.93
N SER A 724 -4.79 51.76 13.87
CA SER A 724 -3.38 51.48 13.68
C SER A 724 -2.50 52.69 14.02
N PHE A 725 -1.29 52.35 14.49
CA PHE A 725 -0.25 53.35 14.85
C PHE A 725 1.01 53.04 14.04
N VAL A 726 1.72 54.11 13.64
CA VAL A 726 3.09 54.00 13.17
C VAL A 726 4.01 53.98 14.38
N PHE A 727 4.68 52.85 14.59
CA PHE A 727 5.70 52.72 15.61
C PHE A 727 7.07 52.99 15.01
N THR A 728 7.93 53.76 15.69
CA THR A 728 9.29 54.02 15.26
C THR A 728 10.24 53.82 16.43
N ALA A 729 11.44 53.27 16.17
CA ALA A 729 12.46 53.03 17.17
C ALA A 729 13.84 53.47 16.65
N THR A 730 14.71 53.92 17.57
CA THR A 730 16.10 54.31 17.28
C THR A 730 17.09 53.36 17.91
N ASP A 731 18.32 53.29 17.38
CA ASP A 731 19.44 52.51 17.91
C ASP A 731 19.82 52.87 19.33
N GLY A 732 19.49 54.07 19.80
CA GLY A 732 19.67 54.51 21.18
C GLY A 732 18.60 53.98 22.15
N GLY A 733 17.68 53.10 21.70
CA GLY A 733 16.65 52.47 22.55
C GLY A 733 15.44 53.34 22.84
N PHE A 734 15.16 54.36 22.04
CA PHE A 734 13.97 55.22 22.12
C PHE A 734 12.93 54.77 21.10
N GLY A 735 11.65 54.79 21.53
CA GLY A 735 10.52 54.44 20.66
C GLY A 735 9.31 55.32 20.87
N LYS A 736 8.42 55.39 19.89
CA LYS A 736 7.14 56.05 19.98
C LYS A 736 6.11 55.38 19.09
N LYS A 737 4.82 55.56 19.40
CA LYS A 737 3.73 55.28 18.49
C LYS A 737 2.97 56.56 18.16
N THR A 738 2.54 56.69 16.89
CA THR A 738 1.82 57.87 16.37
C THR A 738 0.61 57.38 15.60
N PRO A 739 -0.61 57.89 15.80
CA PRO A 739 -1.79 57.48 15.05
C PRO A 739 -1.56 57.57 13.53
N ILE A 740 -2.08 56.62 12.80
CA ILE A 740 -1.90 56.56 11.32
C ILE A 740 -2.50 57.81 10.61
N ASP A 741 -3.54 58.40 11.22
CA ASP A 741 -4.23 59.58 10.66
C ASP A 741 -3.35 60.81 10.62
N GLU A 742 -2.32 60.90 11.44
CA GLU A 742 -1.32 61.97 11.34
C GLU A 742 -0.47 61.87 10.06
N TYR A 743 -0.49 60.74 9.36
CA TYR A 743 0.23 60.50 8.12
C TYR A 743 -0.74 60.63 6.93
N ARG A 744 -0.82 61.82 6.34
CA ARG A 744 -1.73 62.09 5.24
C ARG A 744 -1.45 61.18 4.03
N LEU A 745 -2.49 60.73 3.37
CA LEU A 745 -2.41 60.02 2.10
C LEU A 745 -1.86 60.93 1.02
N GLN A 746 -0.90 60.47 0.21
CA GLN A 746 -0.22 61.27 -0.82
C GLN A 746 -0.06 60.41 -2.07
N GLY A 747 0.27 61.02 -3.21
CA GLY A 747 0.73 60.31 -4.40
C GLY A 747 2.16 59.79 -4.19
N ARG A 748 2.47 58.61 -4.76
CA ARG A 748 3.83 58.06 -4.75
C ARG A 748 4.83 58.96 -5.45
N GLY A 749 6.13 58.80 -5.14
CA GLY A 749 7.23 59.55 -5.78
C GLY A 749 7.48 60.94 -5.20
N GLY A 750 6.83 61.29 -4.06
CA GLY A 750 7.14 62.49 -3.26
C GLY A 750 8.32 62.27 -2.32
N ILE A 751 8.69 63.33 -1.61
CA ILE A 751 9.70 63.38 -0.49
C ILE A 751 9.04 62.93 0.82
N GLY A 752 7.70 63.08 0.92
CA GLY A 752 6.93 62.72 2.12
C GLY A 752 6.95 63.84 3.22
N ILE A 753 6.56 63.38 4.43
CA ILE A 753 6.47 64.19 5.65
C ILE A 753 7.32 63.58 6.75
N LYS A 754 7.66 64.32 7.80
CA LYS A 754 8.43 63.76 8.92
C LYS A 754 7.64 62.70 9.70
N ALA A 755 8.26 61.55 9.95
CA ALA A 755 7.78 60.50 10.83
C ALA A 755 8.37 60.60 12.24
N ALA A 756 9.60 61.04 12.35
CA ALA A 756 10.27 61.22 13.63
C ALA A 756 11.22 62.42 13.59
N LYS A 757 11.45 63.04 14.72
CA LYS A 757 12.51 64.03 14.90
C LYS A 757 13.79 63.33 15.30
N ILE A 758 14.69 63.15 14.39
CA ILE A 758 15.98 62.49 14.61
C ILE A 758 16.98 63.44 15.17
N VAL A 759 17.58 63.09 16.33
CA VAL A 759 18.68 63.85 16.97
C VAL A 759 19.81 62.83 17.19
N GLU A 760 20.67 62.73 16.18
CA GLU A 760 21.71 61.74 16.07
C GLU A 760 22.61 61.63 17.31
N ASN A 761 23.06 62.75 17.85
CA ASN A 761 23.98 62.81 18.97
C ASN A 761 23.38 62.49 20.32
N SER A 762 22.05 62.39 20.49
CA SER A 762 21.42 62.13 21.80
C SER A 762 20.50 60.93 21.86
N ARG A 763 19.94 60.45 20.74
CA ARG A 763 18.95 59.41 20.70
C ARG A 763 19.16 58.38 19.58
N GLY A 764 20.19 58.56 18.77
CA GLY A 764 20.55 57.65 17.68
C GLY A 764 19.74 57.82 16.41
N LEU A 765 20.01 56.93 15.47
CA LEU A 765 19.37 56.85 14.17
C LEU A 765 18.16 55.93 14.19
N LEU A 766 17.26 56.09 13.22
CA LEU A 766 16.10 55.20 13.08
C LEU A 766 16.53 53.82 12.63
N VAL A 767 16.12 52.77 13.36
CA VAL A 767 16.45 51.37 13.06
C VAL A 767 15.22 50.55 12.67
N SER A 768 14.01 50.99 13.08
CA SER A 768 12.78 50.27 12.74
C SER A 768 11.59 51.21 12.63
N ALA A 769 10.67 50.91 11.72
CA ALA A 769 9.36 51.52 11.65
C ALA A 769 8.33 50.46 11.27
N LEU A 770 7.26 50.33 12.07
CA LEU A 770 6.24 49.28 11.96
C LEU A 770 4.85 49.91 12.05
N VAL A 771 3.84 49.19 11.53
CA VAL A 771 2.43 49.53 11.76
C VAL A 771 1.88 48.53 12.79
N LEU A 772 1.37 49.06 13.93
CA LEU A 772 0.93 48.27 15.06
C LEU A 772 -0.46 48.74 15.54
N ARG A 773 -1.14 47.87 16.28
CA ARG A 773 -2.35 48.17 17.05
C ARG A 773 -2.02 48.10 18.54
N ASP A 774 -2.89 48.60 19.38
CA ASP A 774 -2.68 48.61 20.84
C ASP A 774 -2.62 47.18 21.44
N GLU A 775 -3.29 46.24 20.87
CA GLU A 775 -3.26 44.83 21.22
C GLU A 775 -1.99 44.07 20.82
N ASP A 776 -1.21 44.64 19.90
CA ASP A 776 0.01 44.01 19.42
C ASP A 776 1.16 44.08 20.42
N GLU A 777 2.12 43.18 20.26
CA GLU A 777 3.36 43.22 21.02
C GLU A 777 4.55 43.37 20.07
N VAL A 778 5.60 44.00 20.57
CA VAL A 778 6.87 44.17 19.85
C VAL A 778 8.00 43.42 20.53
N LEU A 779 8.86 42.88 19.73
CA LEU A 779 10.10 42.20 20.11
C LEU A 779 11.26 43.15 19.77
N ALA A 780 11.88 43.73 20.80
CA ALA A 780 13.04 44.59 20.64
C ALA A 780 14.33 43.77 20.79
N ILE A 781 15.19 43.83 19.77
CA ILE A 781 16.39 43.00 19.65
C ILE A 781 17.61 43.88 19.75
N THR A 782 18.51 43.60 20.69
CA THR A 782 19.74 44.35 20.93
C THR A 782 20.96 43.71 20.24
N SER A 783 22.04 44.48 20.07
CA SER A 783 23.32 44.00 19.54
C SER A 783 23.96 42.92 20.40
N ALA A 784 23.59 42.79 21.65
CA ALA A 784 24.01 41.71 22.56
C ALA A 784 23.16 40.45 22.43
N GLY A 785 22.21 40.37 21.46
CA GLY A 785 21.33 39.22 21.24
C GLY A 785 20.23 39.04 22.26
N THR A 786 19.97 40.05 23.09
CA THR A 786 18.86 40.10 24.03
C THR A 786 17.58 40.46 23.29
N VAL A 787 16.54 39.65 23.46
CA VAL A 787 15.19 39.92 22.94
C VAL A 787 14.30 40.33 24.10
N MET A 788 13.66 41.50 23.98
CA MET A 788 12.74 42.01 24.97
C MET A 788 11.36 42.17 24.36
N ARG A 789 10.34 41.65 25.02
CA ARG A 789 8.93 41.71 24.64
C ARG A 789 8.23 42.87 25.34
N THR A 790 7.56 43.72 24.60
CA THR A 790 6.86 44.91 25.12
C THR A 790 5.49 45.03 24.45
N PRO A 791 4.38 45.14 25.21
CA PRO A 791 3.06 45.43 24.62
C PRO A 791 3.05 46.83 23.96
N ALA A 792 2.46 46.93 22.77
CA ALA A 792 2.34 48.21 22.07
C ALA A 792 1.52 49.25 22.87
N ALA A 793 0.57 48.80 23.68
CA ALA A 793 -0.21 49.65 24.59
C ALA A 793 0.66 50.41 25.60
N GLU A 794 1.79 49.84 26.04
CA GLU A 794 2.69 50.49 27.02
C GLU A 794 3.56 51.58 26.42
N VAL A 795 3.64 51.67 25.09
CA VAL A 795 4.42 52.72 24.41
C VAL A 795 3.59 53.98 24.28
N ARG A 796 4.14 55.07 24.77
CA ARG A 796 3.44 56.36 24.80
C ARG A 796 3.11 56.82 23.37
N GLN A 797 1.85 57.16 23.15
CA GLN A 797 1.39 57.85 21.94
C GLN A 797 1.91 59.31 21.89
N THR A 798 2.51 59.69 20.80
CA THR A 798 3.05 61.04 20.61
C THR A 798 2.92 61.45 19.13
N GLY A 799 2.94 62.77 18.85
CA GLY A 799 2.85 63.30 17.49
C GLY A 799 4.10 62.96 16.62
N ARG A 800 3.96 63.10 15.31
CA ARG A 800 4.98 62.75 14.29
C ARG A 800 6.34 63.43 14.53
N ASP A 801 6.37 64.73 14.84
CA ASP A 801 7.62 65.53 15.02
C ASP A 801 8.13 65.44 16.47
N SER A 802 8.02 64.29 17.12
CA SER A 802 8.52 64.07 18.47
C SER A 802 9.70 63.07 18.45
N MET A 803 10.49 63.13 19.52
CA MET A 803 11.69 62.26 19.68
C MET A 803 11.44 60.89 20.33
N GLY A 804 10.22 60.61 20.76
CA GLY A 804 9.86 59.36 21.45
C GLY A 804 10.29 59.28 22.92
N VAL A 805 9.97 58.13 23.55
CA VAL A 805 10.29 57.81 24.95
C VAL A 805 11.25 56.62 25.00
N ARG A 806 11.89 56.40 26.14
CA ARG A 806 12.79 55.26 26.29
C ARG A 806 11.97 53.94 26.24
N LEU A 807 12.31 53.11 25.26
CA LEU A 807 11.70 51.77 25.05
C LEU A 807 12.50 50.70 25.78
N VAL A 808 13.83 50.76 25.68
CA VAL A 808 14.75 49.76 26.21
C VAL A 808 15.87 50.50 26.96
N ASN A 809 16.26 49.96 28.13
CA ASN A 809 17.49 50.39 28.80
C ASN A 809 18.64 49.55 28.25
N LEU A 810 19.54 50.22 27.53
CA LEU A 810 20.70 49.58 26.91
C LEU A 810 21.93 49.77 27.83
N ASP A 811 22.73 48.71 27.93
CA ASP A 811 24.03 48.74 28.57
C ASP A 811 25.02 49.57 27.73
N GLU A 812 26.14 49.95 28.30
CA GLU A 812 27.17 50.73 27.60
C GLU A 812 27.75 49.95 26.43
N GLY A 813 27.73 50.52 25.24
CA GLY A 813 28.19 49.91 23.99
C GLY A 813 27.15 48.99 23.33
N VAL A 814 25.97 48.76 23.95
CA VAL A 814 24.88 47.97 23.32
C VAL A 814 23.91 48.89 22.62
N THR A 815 23.50 48.52 21.39
CA THR A 815 22.53 49.26 20.60
C THR A 815 21.28 48.45 20.33
N LEU A 816 20.15 49.09 20.06
CA LEU A 816 18.96 48.44 19.53
C LEU A 816 19.18 48.23 18.04
N VAL A 817 19.05 47.00 17.59
CA VAL A 817 19.33 46.63 16.20
C VAL A 817 18.06 46.52 15.36
N SER A 818 17.00 46.00 15.94
CA SER A 818 15.73 45.79 15.26
C SER A 818 14.57 45.73 16.24
N VAL A 819 13.38 46.11 15.77
CA VAL A 819 12.11 45.85 16.44
C VAL A 819 11.18 45.20 15.42
N THR A 820 10.57 44.12 15.81
CA THR A 820 9.61 43.36 14.98
C THR A 820 8.30 43.15 15.74
N LYS A 821 7.19 42.97 15.02
CA LYS A 821 5.90 42.63 15.59
C LYS A 821 5.91 41.17 16.02
N ASN A 822 5.33 40.85 17.18
CA ASN A 822 5.09 39.48 17.60
C ASN A 822 3.82 38.95 16.88
N SER A 823 3.93 37.92 16.09
CA SER A 823 2.83 37.35 15.26
C SER A 823 2.05 36.22 15.97
N GLU A 824 2.28 35.96 17.27
CA GLU A 824 1.56 34.91 18.00
C GLU A 824 0.03 35.11 18.04
N ASP A 825 -0.46 36.36 17.90
CA ASP A 825 -1.88 36.66 18.03
C ASP A 825 -2.68 36.57 16.70
N GLU A 826 -2.05 36.37 15.58
CA GLU A 826 -2.74 36.24 14.27
C GLU A 826 -3.25 34.80 14.00
N ILE A 827 -2.91 33.80 14.83
CA ILE A 827 -3.17 32.35 14.60
C ILE A 827 -4.24 31.77 15.53
N SER A 828 -4.82 32.53 16.46
CA SER A 828 -5.95 32.02 17.25
C SER A 828 -7.24 32.03 16.42
N PRO A 829 -7.85 30.90 16.09
CA PRO A 829 -9.18 30.90 15.49
C PRO A 829 -10.16 31.51 16.51
N LYS A 830 -10.86 32.57 16.12
CA LYS A 830 -12.05 32.98 16.83
C LYS A 830 -13.01 31.80 16.88
N THR A 831 -13.19 31.23 18.09
CA THR A 831 -14.20 30.22 18.40
C THR A 831 -15.62 30.68 18.01
#